data_5951ebe173be8d87f52f44ecb9c92f84
#
_entry.id   5951ebe173be8d87f52f44ecb9c92f84
#
_cell.length_a   1.000
_cell.length_b   1.000
_cell.length_c   1.000
_cell.angle_alpha   90.00
_cell.angle_beta   90.00
_cell.angle_gamma   90.00
#
_symmetry.space_group_name_H-M   'P 1'
#
loop_
_entity.id
_entity.type
_entity.pdbx_description
1 polymer ?
#
loop_
_entity_poly.entity_id
_entity_poly.type
_entity_poly.pdbx_seq_one_letter_code
_entity_poly.pdbx_strand_id
1 'polypeptide(L)'
;MHRNSARIVVAGQPVNWLGANFWSRTGGPLMWRNYDPDTVRKELAVLREHGLGMTRSFFYWPDFMPEPDRIDDAMTERFADFLERHAEADMSTVPTFIVGHMSGENWDPPWRDGRDLYTDVWMVARQAWFAGEMVRRFGAHPAVCGWLVSNEMPIYSGGSAPREVIAAWAQIIRDAVRAAGGQQPFSLGDGAWGTQASSQHAGFALADAARLCDFLGPHVYPVGDDEVRQHYTAAWECELAGTFGRPVVLEEFGVSSDFVSGANAARYYRQVLHNSLLAGATGWIGWCNSDYDDLAGQDPYRHHAFELHFGLTDSHGRPKPQLTEMKAFADTLRAVDIGRCQRAPADTALVVSSYLDTSYPFTAPSDPGYIYDTLRQAYVSARLADLPVALTRESEGVGGDAMLYLVPSVKQLLAPTWHQLERLARAGATVYVSYSPGSAGWHRGPSYGHLNAMFGVEHQLRAGLVDAIEDDQVAFNFVKDFGTLAAGTRLTFRAGGNEHSRAYLPVRPDGAEVLAADGHGRPALLLRRVGAGSVVLCTYPVEHMAAATPRANPEATSAIYEALGAHAGVRKLVTADDRRVACDVLVRSDGARFAWLVSQASEPVTVKPELAPGLWLARLDGSATDGAATLDPFGVGVFRLENAPAATPSTP
;
A
#
# COMPACT_ATOMS: atom_id res chain seq x y z
N MET A 1 13.36 8.61 10.82
CA MET A 1 12.17 7.92 11.42
C MET A 1 12.23 6.43 11.15
N HIS A 2 11.75 5.60 12.09
CA HIS A 2 11.61 4.17 11.86
C HIS A 2 10.48 3.90 10.86
N ARG A 3 10.67 2.87 10.03
CA ARG A 3 9.68 2.36 9.08
C ARG A 3 9.24 0.98 9.57
N ASN A 4 7.92 0.68 9.49
CA ASN A 4 7.41 -0.59 9.97
C ASN A 4 8.08 -1.79 9.26
N SER A 5 8.51 -2.77 10.03
CA SER A 5 9.09 -4.03 9.56
C SER A 5 8.57 -5.22 10.41
N ALA A 6 7.38 -5.07 10.98
CA ALA A 6 6.74 -6.13 11.75
C ALA A 6 6.53 -7.37 10.88
N ARG A 7 6.71 -8.56 11.48
CA ARG A 7 6.62 -9.84 10.76
C ARG A 7 5.55 -10.72 11.37
N ILE A 8 4.95 -11.54 10.53
CA ILE A 8 4.05 -12.60 10.98
C ILE A 8 4.88 -13.62 11.75
N VAL A 9 4.32 -14.10 12.85
CA VAL A 9 4.90 -15.14 13.66
C VAL A 9 3.99 -16.37 13.67
N VAL A 10 4.49 -17.48 13.19
CA VAL A 10 3.80 -18.78 13.21
C VAL A 10 4.63 -19.74 14.05
N ALA A 11 4.01 -20.38 15.04
CA ALA A 11 4.69 -21.27 15.99
C ALA A 11 5.97 -20.68 16.61
N GLY A 12 5.96 -19.38 16.93
CA GLY A 12 7.07 -18.67 17.52
C GLY A 12 8.20 -18.27 16.55
N GLN A 13 8.06 -18.53 15.27
CA GLN A 13 9.06 -18.19 14.24
C GLN A 13 8.53 -17.08 13.32
N PRO A 14 9.35 -16.06 13.00
CA PRO A 14 8.99 -15.09 11.98
C PRO A 14 8.96 -15.75 10.60
N VAL A 15 7.88 -15.51 9.86
CA VAL A 15 7.68 -16.05 8.51
C VAL A 15 7.39 -14.94 7.51
N ASN A 16 7.65 -15.25 6.24
CA ASN A 16 7.18 -14.46 5.12
C ASN A 16 6.25 -15.34 4.30
N TRP A 17 5.04 -14.85 4.04
CA TRP A 17 4.09 -15.59 3.24
C TRP A 17 4.24 -15.21 1.76
N LEU A 18 4.48 -16.21 0.92
CA LEU A 18 4.42 -16.05 -0.53
C LEU A 18 3.55 -17.16 -1.09
N GLY A 19 2.46 -16.80 -1.74
CA GLY A 19 1.46 -17.77 -2.15
C GLY A 19 0.45 -17.26 -3.14
N ALA A 20 -0.65 -18.01 -3.26
CA ALA A 20 -1.78 -17.69 -4.12
C ALA A 20 -3.11 -17.90 -3.41
N ASN A 21 -4.10 -17.10 -3.75
CA ASN A 21 -5.49 -17.40 -3.50
C ASN A 21 -5.87 -18.63 -4.32
N PHE A 22 -6.51 -19.61 -3.70
CA PHE A 22 -6.63 -20.94 -4.27
C PHE A 22 -8.08 -21.40 -4.44
N TRP A 23 -8.43 -21.62 -5.68
CA TRP A 23 -9.54 -22.48 -6.07
C TRP A 23 -9.03 -23.45 -7.13
N SER A 24 -9.38 -24.74 -6.98
CA SER A 24 -9.02 -25.71 -8.02
C SER A 24 -9.73 -25.39 -9.33
N ARG A 25 -9.02 -25.50 -10.45
CA ARG A 25 -9.58 -25.29 -11.80
C ARG A 25 -10.75 -26.23 -12.12
N THR A 26 -10.92 -27.33 -11.38
CA THR A 26 -12.05 -28.26 -11.56
C THR A 26 -13.37 -27.78 -11.00
N GLY A 27 -13.45 -26.58 -10.44
CA GLY A 27 -14.71 -26.09 -9.88
C GLY A 27 -14.69 -24.62 -9.53
N GLY A 28 -13.50 -23.98 -9.52
CA GLY A 28 -13.39 -22.59 -9.10
C GLY A 28 -13.97 -22.38 -7.70
N PRO A 29 -14.83 -21.38 -7.48
CA PRO A 29 -15.50 -21.14 -6.22
C PRO A 29 -16.30 -22.34 -5.68
N LEU A 30 -16.82 -23.18 -6.56
CA LEU A 30 -17.59 -24.37 -6.23
C LEU A 30 -16.74 -25.66 -6.23
N MET A 31 -15.43 -25.54 -6.08
CA MET A 31 -14.50 -26.68 -6.10
C MET A 31 -14.86 -27.77 -5.10
N TRP A 32 -15.46 -27.42 -3.98
CA TRP A 32 -15.84 -28.40 -2.95
C TRP A 32 -16.91 -29.35 -3.41
N ARG A 33 -17.78 -28.96 -4.37
CA ARG A 33 -18.79 -29.86 -4.98
C ARG A 33 -18.12 -30.84 -5.96
N ASN A 34 -17.07 -30.39 -6.66
CA ASN A 34 -16.35 -31.14 -7.68
C ASN A 34 -14.91 -31.42 -7.26
N TYR A 35 -14.68 -31.70 -5.98
CA TYR A 35 -13.35 -31.85 -5.42
C TYR A 35 -12.59 -33.01 -6.07
N ASP A 36 -11.43 -32.70 -6.66
CA ASP A 36 -10.52 -33.66 -7.26
C ASP A 36 -9.11 -33.53 -6.62
N PRO A 37 -8.74 -34.48 -5.72
CA PRO A 37 -7.48 -34.41 -4.99
C PRO A 37 -6.25 -34.52 -5.91
N ASP A 38 -6.36 -35.18 -7.06
CA ASP A 38 -5.26 -35.34 -7.99
C ASP A 38 -4.97 -34.03 -8.75
N THR A 39 -6.00 -33.27 -9.10
CA THR A 39 -5.83 -31.94 -9.66
C THR A 39 -5.26 -30.98 -8.62
N VAL A 40 -5.79 -30.97 -7.41
CA VAL A 40 -5.25 -30.14 -6.31
C VAL A 40 -3.76 -30.43 -6.08
N ARG A 41 -3.37 -31.70 -6.03
CA ARG A 41 -1.95 -32.10 -5.87
C ARG A 41 -1.05 -31.52 -6.98
N LYS A 42 -1.51 -31.59 -8.24
CA LYS A 42 -0.76 -31.05 -9.39
C LYS A 42 -0.64 -29.53 -9.32
N GLU A 43 -1.71 -28.83 -8.95
CA GLU A 43 -1.74 -27.37 -8.82
C GLU A 43 -0.78 -26.91 -7.70
N LEU A 44 -0.82 -27.54 -6.53
CA LEU A 44 0.11 -27.24 -5.43
C LEU A 44 1.56 -27.53 -5.82
N ALA A 45 1.84 -28.61 -6.54
CA ALA A 45 3.19 -28.93 -7.00
C ALA A 45 3.77 -27.80 -7.89
N VAL A 46 2.99 -27.29 -8.84
CA VAL A 46 3.42 -26.17 -9.71
C VAL A 46 3.73 -24.93 -8.88
N LEU A 47 2.88 -24.55 -7.94
CA LEU A 47 3.11 -23.40 -7.06
C LEU A 47 4.39 -23.61 -6.22
N ARG A 48 4.57 -24.80 -5.65
CA ARG A 48 5.76 -25.14 -4.83
C ARG A 48 7.06 -25.09 -5.63
N GLU A 49 7.07 -25.60 -6.86
CA GLU A 49 8.22 -25.52 -7.77
C GLU A 49 8.64 -24.09 -8.08
N HIS A 50 7.69 -23.15 -8.01
CA HIS A 50 7.93 -21.73 -8.20
C HIS A 50 8.19 -20.97 -6.90
N GLY A 51 8.46 -21.69 -5.80
CA GLY A 51 8.88 -21.10 -4.53
C GLY A 51 7.74 -20.54 -3.67
N LEU A 52 6.49 -20.81 -4.01
CA LEU A 52 5.36 -20.45 -3.18
C LEU A 52 5.20 -21.51 -2.06
N GLY A 53 4.99 -21.05 -0.84
CA GLY A 53 4.91 -21.92 0.34
C GLY A 53 3.53 -21.99 0.99
N MET A 54 2.56 -21.22 0.45
CA MET A 54 1.24 -21.19 1.06
C MET A 54 0.13 -20.84 0.07
N THR A 55 -1.11 -21.08 0.50
CA THR A 55 -2.32 -20.63 -0.20
C THR A 55 -3.24 -19.90 0.77
N ARG A 56 -4.18 -19.13 0.24
CA ARG A 56 -5.38 -18.70 0.94
C ARG A 56 -6.54 -19.51 0.36
N SER A 57 -7.29 -20.21 1.20
CA SER A 57 -8.42 -21.06 0.83
C SER A 57 -9.72 -20.53 1.41
N PHE A 58 -10.85 -20.99 0.89
CA PHE A 58 -12.15 -20.44 1.23
C PHE A 58 -13.14 -21.56 1.53
N PHE A 59 -13.85 -21.44 2.63
CA PHE A 59 -15.05 -22.24 2.84
C PHE A 59 -16.21 -21.61 2.03
N TYR A 60 -16.79 -22.37 1.13
CA TYR A 60 -18.04 -21.93 0.50
C TYR A 60 -19.16 -22.08 1.51
N TRP A 61 -19.49 -21.02 2.21
CA TRP A 61 -20.35 -21.03 3.39
C TRP A 61 -21.68 -21.76 3.19
N PRO A 62 -22.42 -21.55 2.07
CA PRO A 62 -23.67 -22.29 1.82
C PRO A 62 -23.52 -23.81 1.80
N ASP A 63 -22.37 -24.34 1.36
CA ASP A 63 -22.16 -25.77 1.28
C ASP A 63 -21.63 -26.36 2.60
N PHE A 64 -20.74 -25.64 3.29
CA PHE A 64 -20.17 -26.10 4.56
C PHE A 64 -21.14 -26.01 5.73
N MET A 65 -22.11 -25.11 5.67
CA MET A 65 -23.15 -24.91 6.69
C MET A 65 -24.52 -24.77 6.02
N PRO A 66 -25.07 -25.86 5.46
CA PRO A 66 -26.33 -25.82 4.71
C PRO A 66 -27.56 -25.54 5.57
N GLU A 67 -27.46 -25.73 6.90
CA GLU A 67 -28.46 -25.40 7.91
C GLU A 67 -27.78 -24.65 9.06
N PRO A 68 -28.48 -23.81 9.81
CA PRO A 68 -27.89 -22.90 10.80
C PRO A 68 -27.23 -23.60 12.01
N ASP A 69 -27.39 -24.89 12.17
CA ASP A 69 -26.83 -25.69 13.26
C ASP A 69 -26.18 -27.00 12.78
N ARG A 70 -25.95 -27.12 11.47
CA ARG A 70 -25.37 -28.34 10.90
C ARG A 70 -24.17 -28.02 9.98
N ILE A 71 -23.07 -28.63 10.26
CA ILE A 71 -21.91 -28.67 9.37
C ILE A 71 -22.04 -29.89 8.44
N ASP A 72 -21.72 -29.70 7.16
CA ASP A 72 -21.74 -30.80 6.19
C ASP A 72 -20.46 -31.65 6.30
N ASP A 73 -20.65 -32.93 6.59
CA ASP A 73 -19.52 -33.85 6.83
C ASP A 73 -18.74 -34.12 5.53
N ALA A 74 -19.40 -34.22 4.37
CA ALA A 74 -18.72 -34.46 3.11
C ALA A 74 -17.83 -33.27 2.70
N MET A 75 -18.27 -32.02 2.95
CA MET A 75 -17.44 -30.83 2.70
C MET A 75 -16.22 -30.81 3.64
N THR A 76 -16.42 -31.14 4.90
CA THR A 76 -15.32 -31.17 5.88
C THR A 76 -14.31 -32.31 5.62
N GLU A 77 -14.77 -33.47 5.14
CA GLU A 77 -13.87 -34.55 4.70
C GLU A 77 -13.01 -34.13 3.49
N ARG A 78 -13.59 -33.44 2.51
CA ARG A 78 -12.87 -32.90 1.37
C ARG A 78 -11.85 -31.84 1.80
N PHE A 79 -12.21 -31.00 2.76
CA PHE A 79 -11.27 -30.00 3.29
C PHE A 79 -10.15 -30.66 4.10
N ALA A 80 -10.43 -31.75 4.84
CA ALA A 80 -9.39 -32.53 5.51
C ALA A 80 -8.38 -33.12 4.51
N ASP A 81 -8.85 -33.73 3.42
CA ASP A 81 -7.95 -34.22 2.36
C ASP A 81 -7.17 -33.08 1.69
N PHE A 82 -7.80 -31.92 1.48
CA PHE A 82 -7.12 -30.73 0.96
C PHE A 82 -5.95 -30.29 1.85
N LEU A 83 -6.09 -30.36 3.17
CA LEU A 83 -5.03 -30.07 4.12
C LEU A 83 -3.90 -31.10 4.04
N GLU A 84 -4.25 -32.39 3.86
CA GLU A 84 -3.23 -33.44 3.65
C GLU A 84 -2.44 -33.21 2.35
N ARG A 85 -3.11 -32.77 1.24
CA ARG A 85 -2.41 -32.41 -0.01
C ARG A 85 -1.43 -31.25 0.21
N HIS A 86 -1.79 -30.26 1.04
CA HIS A 86 -0.87 -29.18 1.41
C HIS A 86 0.32 -29.68 2.21
N ALA A 87 0.10 -30.55 3.20
CA ALA A 87 1.17 -31.14 3.99
C ALA A 87 2.13 -31.98 3.13
N GLU A 88 1.60 -32.80 2.20
CA GLU A 88 2.40 -33.55 1.24
C GLU A 88 3.26 -32.65 0.33
N ALA A 89 2.75 -31.47 -0.03
CA ALA A 89 3.46 -30.50 -0.85
C ALA A 89 4.44 -29.61 -0.06
N ASP A 90 4.58 -29.80 1.25
CA ASP A 90 5.29 -28.89 2.16
C ASP A 90 4.80 -27.45 2.00
N MET A 91 3.48 -27.29 1.96
CA MET A 91 2.76 -26.00 1.86
C MET A 91 1.78 -25.84 3.02
N SER A 92 1.41 -24.62 3.29
CA SER A 92 0.38 -24.29 4.27
C SER A 92 -0.78 -23.51 3.63
N THR A 93 -1.87 -23.33 4.39
CA THR A 93 -3.01 -22.54 3.93
C THR A 93 -3.56 -21.66 5.04
N VAL A 94 -4.15 -20.53 4.65
CA VAL A 94 -4.94 -19.64 5.50
C VAL A 94 -6.41 -19.73 5.06
N PRO A 95 -7.24 -20.51 5.77
CA PRO A 95 -8.66 -20.64 5.44
C PRO A 95 -9.44 -19.37 5.81
N THR A 96 -10.40 -19.01 4.96
CA THR A 96 -11.36 -17.92 5.15
C THR A 96 -12.72 -18.51 5.51
N PHE A 97 -13.32 -18.09 6.66
CA PHE A 97 -14.56 -18.68 7.18
C PHE A 97 -15.81 -18.25 6.41
N ILE A 98 -16.04 -16.95 6.34
CA ILE A 98 -17.27 -16.36 5.81
C ILE A 98 -16.88 -15.50 4.62
N VAL A 99 -17.16 -16.00 3.43
CA VAL A 99 -16.92 -15.21 2.24
C VAL A 99 -18.14 -14.32 2.02
N GLY A 100 -18.00 -13.03 2.31
CA GLY A 100 -19.04 -12.05 2.06
C GLY A 100 -19.14 -11.77 0.57
N HIS A 101 -18.30 -10.85 0.08
CA HIS A 101 -18.21 -10.55 -1.35
C HIS A 101 -17.12 -11.38 -2.03
N MET A 102 -17.40 -11.87 -3.24
CA MET A 102 -16.44 -12.56 -4.08
C MET A 102 -16.82 -12.42 -5.56
N SER A 103 -15.96 -11.78 -6.35
CA SER A 103 -16.11 -11.68 -7.81
C SER A 103 -17.51 -11.23 -8.26
N GLY A 104 -18.08 -10.22 -7.58
CA GLY A 104 -19.41 -9.67 -7.89
C GLY A 104 -20.59 -10.40 -7.27
N GLU A 105 -20.36 -11.41 -6.43
CA GLU A 105 -21.42 -12.15 -5.71
C GLU A 105 -21.26 -12.08 -4.20
N ASN A 106 -22.38 -12.31 -3.48
CA ASN A 106 -22.38 -12.53 -2.04
C ASN A 106 -22.69 -14.01 -1.78
N TRP A 107 -21.85 -14.68 -1.00
CA TRP A 107 -22.00 -16.11 -0.72
C TRP A 107 -22.73 -16.35 0.58
N ASP A 108 -24.02 -16.00 0.59
CA ASP A 108 -24.89 -16.18 1.75
C ASP A 108 -25.58 -17.54 1.74
N PRO A 109 -25.67 -18.23 2.88
CA PRO A 109 -26.47 -19.43 2.99
C PRO A 109 -27.97 -19.09 2.90
N PRO A 110 -28.81 -19.93 2.27
CA PRO A 110 -30.24 -19.66 2.11
C PRO A 110 -30.99 -19.40 3.44
N TRP A 111 -30.57 -20.04 4.53
CA TRP A 111 -31.17 -19.88 5.85
C TRP A 111 -30.87 -18.52 6.51
N ARG A 112 -29.96 -17.68 5.90
CA ARG A 112 -29.77 -16.30 6.36
C ARG A 112 -31.09 -15.51 6.27
N ASP A 113 -31.89 -15.74 5.27
CA ASP A 113 -33.24 -15.17 5.10
C ASP A 113 -33.29 -13.64 5.32
N GLY A 114 -32.33 -12.93 4.69
CA GLY A 114 -32.25 -11.48 4.77
C GLY A 114 -31.79 -10.89 6.12
N ARG A 115 -31.46 -11.70 7.12
CA ARG A 115 -30.95 -11.22 8.42
C ARG A 115 -29.67 -10.43 8.26
N ASP A 116 -29.53 -9.40 9.07
CA ASP A 116 -28.33 -8.58 9.07
C ASP A 116 -27.13 -9.34 9.68
N LEU A 117 -25.97 -9.28 9.00
CA LEU A 117 -24.78 -10.04 9.39
C LEU A 117 -24.13 -9.54 10.68
N TYR A 118 -24.33 -8.27 11.02
CA TYR A 118 -23.60 -7.60 12.11
C TYR A 118 -24.47 -7.29 13.32
N THR A 119 -25.77 -7.02 13.11
CA THR A 119 -26.69 -6.55 14.16
C THR A 119 -27.68 -7.59 14.61
N ASP A 120 -28.02 -8.61 13.81
CA ASP A 120 -28.86 -9.72 14.23
C ASP A 120 -28.09 -10.69 15.13
N VAL A 121 -28.38 -10.69 16.42
CA VAL A 121 -27.62 -11.44 17.43
C VAL A 121 -27.59 -12.94 17.13
N TRP A 122 -28.73 -13.51 16.61
CA TRP A 122 -28.76 -14.91 16.23
C TRP A 122 -27.82 -15.19 15.05
N MET A 123 -27.80 -14.30 14.05
CA MET A 123 -26.95 -14.42 12.90
C MET A 123 -25.45 -14.33 13.28
N VAL A 124 -25.09 -13.38 14.14
CA VAL A 124 -23.71 -13.26 14.68
C VAL A 124 -23.31 -14.53 15.44
N ALA A 125 -24.25 -15.08 16.25
CA ALA A 125 -24.00 -16.33 16.98
C ALA A 125 -23.79 -17.54 16.03
N ARG A 126 -24.48 -17.58 14.89
CA ARG A 126 -24.28 -18.65 13.88
C ARG A 126 -22.92 -18.54 13.19
N GLN A 127 -22.50 -17.32 12.85
CA GLN A 127 -21.17 -17.06 12.30
C GLN A 127 -20.05 -17.46 13.28
N ALA A 128 -20.17 -17.04 14.54
CA ALA A 128 -19.23 -17.40 15.60
C ALA A 128 -19.16 -18.92 15.83
N TRP A 129 -20.31 -19.59 15.81
CA TRP A 129 -20.38 -21.04 15.92
C TRP A 129 -19.69 -21.74 14.74
N PHE A 130 -19.95 -21.30 13.50
CA PHE A 130 -19.31 -21.85 12.31
C PHE A 130 -17.77 -21.71 12.38
N ALA A 131 -17.26 -20.51 12.66
CA ALA A 131 -15.83 -20.29 12.81
C ALA A 131 -15.22 -21.20 13.90
N GLY A 132 -15.90 -21.29 15.06
CA GLY A 132 -15.48 -22.17 16.15
C GLY A 132 -15.46 -23.66 15.76
N GLU A 133 -16.45 -24.15 14.99
CA GLU A 133 -16.50 -25.54 14.51
C GLU A 133 -15.36 -25.84 13.53
N MET A 134 -15.07 -24.93 12.58
CA MET A 134 -13.95 -25.12 11.64
C MET A 134 -12.63 -25.16 12.38
N VAL A 135 -12.41 -24.28 13.36
CA VAL A 135 -11.19 -24.28 14.18
C VAL A 135 -11.05 -25.55 15.01
N ARG A 136 -12.11 -26.04 15.65
CA ARG A 136 -12.06 -27.31 16.42
C ARG A 136 -11.68 -28.50 15.54
N ARG A 137 -12.17 -28.54 14.29
CA ARG A 137 -11.91 -29.63 13.35
C ARG A 137 -10.50 -29.55 12.76
N PHE A 138 -10.02 -28.35 12.41
CA PHE A 138 -8.84 -28.19 11.56
C PHE A 138 -7.69 -27.40 12.20
N GLY A 139 -7.92 -26.70 13.31
CA GLY A 139 -6.92 -25.83 13.94
C GLY A 139 -5.65 -26.52 14.42
N ALA A 140 -5.70 -27.85 14.67
CA ALA A 140 -4.52 -28.62 15.03
C ALA A 140 -3.72 -29.13 13.82
N HIS A 141 -4.24 -28.99 12.60
CA HIS A 141 -3.57 -29.49 11.40
C HIS A 141 -2.37 -28.61 11.04
N PRO A 142 -1.16 -29.19 10.80
CA PRO A 142 0.06 -28.40 10.58
C PRO A 142 0.04 -27.54 9.33
N ALA A 143 -0.76 -27.86 8.32
CA ALA A 143 -0.93 -27.04 7.13
C ALA A 143 -1.76 -25.76 7.38
N VAL A 144 -2.47 -25.62 8.50
CA VAL A 144 -3.22 -24.39 8.81
C VAL A 144 -2.30 -23.39 9.48
N CYS A 145 -1.93 -22.33 8.77
CA CYS A 145 -0.96 -21.34 9.26
C CYS A 145 -1.58 -19.99 9.67
N GLY A 146 -2.88 -19.78 9.46
CA GLY A 146 -3.61 -18.56 9.82
C GLY A 146 -5.11 -18.74 9.64
N TRP A 147 -5.89 -17.70 9.99
CA TRP A 147 -7.34 -17.66 9.83
C TRP A 147 -7.79 -16.29 9.35
N LEU A 148 -8.70 -16.25 8.37
CA LEU A 148 -9.40 -15.05 7.95
C LEU A 148 -10.89 -15.16 8.25
N VAL A 149 -11.49 -14.08 8.75
CA VAL A 149 -12.92 -14.06 9.08
C VAL A 149 -13.72 -14.12 7.80
N SER A 150 -13.40 -13.27 6.83
CA SER A 150 -14.26 -12.99 5.69
C SER A 150 -13.48 -12.62 4.43
N ASN A 151 -14.19 -12.23 3.39
CA ASN A 151 -13.63 -11.61 2.19
C ASN A 151 -14.40 -10.35 1.84
N GLU A 152 -13.69 -9.23 1.73
CA GLU A 152 -14.14 -7.97 1.13
C GLU A 152 -15.50 -7.45 1.63
N MET A 153 -15.79 -7.64 2.90
CA MET A 153 -17.04 -7.20 3.51
C MET A 153 -17.35 -5.71 3.34
N PRO A 154 -16.38 -4.78 3.24
CA PRO A 154 -16.67 -3.37 2.95
C PRO A 154 -17.44 -3.11 1.66
N ILE A 155 -17.30 -3.99 0.66
CA ILE A 155 -18.00 -3.88 -0.64
C ILE A 155 -19.17 -4.89 -0.75
N TYR A 156 -19.48 -5.60 0.34
CA TYR A 156 -20.60 -6.52 0.39
C TYR A 156 -21.93 -5.78 0.20
N SER A 157 -22.70 -6.15 -0.81
CA SER A 157 -23.96 -5.51 -1.12
C SER A 157 -25.04 -5.90 -0.08
N GLY A 158 -25.44 -4.95 0.73
CA GLY A 158 -26.49 -5.13 1.76
C GLY A 158 -25.98 -5.14 3.21
N GLY A 159 -24.71 -4.78 3.45
CA GLY A 159 -24.16 -4.77 4.80
C GLY A 159 -23.22 -3.62 5.08
N SER A 160 -23.73 -2.48 5.55
CA SER A 160 -22.92 -1.52 6.30
C SER A 160 -23.49 -1.39 7.71
N ALA A 161 -22.64 -1.25 8.70
CA ALA A 161 -23.04 -1.00 10.08
C ALA A 161 -22.12 0.08 10.68
N PRO A 162 -22.54 0.73 11.80
CA PRO A 162 -21.67 1.64 12.53
C PRO A 162 -20.35 0.97 12.91
N ARG A 163 -19.29 1.75 12.98
CA ARG A 163 -17.93 1.28 13.25
C ARG A 163 -17.83 0.43 14.52
N GLU A 164 -18.50 0.84 15.59
CA GLU A 164 -18.54 0.11 16.86
C GLU A 164 -19.23 -1.25 16.75
N VAL A 165 -20.21 -1.38 15.85
CA VAL A 165 -20.92 -2.64 15.59
C VAL A 165 -20.03 -3.61 14.83
N ILE A 166 -19.33 -3.14 13.78
CA ILE A 166 -18.36 -3.94 13.05
C ILE A 166 -17.23 -4.42 13.99
N ALA A 167 -16.69 -3.52 14.82
CA ALA A 167 -15.67 -3.88 15.79
C ALA A 167 -16.15 -4.94 16.79
N ALA A 168 -17.39 -4.82 17.28
CA ALA A 168 -17.98 -5.81 18.19
C ALA A 168 -18.21 -7.17 17.50
N TRP A 169 -18.73 -7.17 16.27
CA TRP A 169 -18.88 -8.38 15.45
C TRP A 169 -17.53 -9.08 15.26
N ALA A 170 -16.51 -8.35 14.83
CA ALA A 170 -15.17 -8.89 14.61
C ALA A 170 -14.57 -9.47 15.90
N GLN A 171 -14.77 -8.79 17.06
CA GLN A 171 -14.33 -9.26 18.37
C GLN A 171 -15.02 -10.59 18.73
N ILE A 172 -16.34 -10.71 18.53
CA ILE A 172 -17.10 -11.94 18.83
C ILE A 172 -16.57 -13.12 18.00
N ILE A 173 -16.34 -12.93 16.71
CA ILE A 173 -15.81 -13.99 15.85
C ILE A 173 -14.39 -14.37 16.30
N ARG A 174 -13.52 -13.38 16.56
CA ARG A 174 -12.18 -13.64 17.07
C ARG A 174 -12.19 -14.44 18.37
N ASP A 175 -13.02 -14.06 19.31
CA ASP A 175 -13.13 -14.73 20.60
C ASP A 175 -13.64 -16.17 20.45
N ALA A 176 -14.57 -16.43 19.52
CA ALA A 176 -15.00 -17.79 19.18
C ALA A 176 -13.85 -18.62 18.59
N VAL A 177 -13.04 -18.06 17.70
CA VAL A 177 -11.84 -18.71 17.15
C VAL A 177 -10.85 -19.05 18.27
N ARG A 178 -10.56 -18.11 19.15
CA ARG A 178 -9.63 -18.31 20.27
C ARG A 178 -10.16 -19.34 21.29
N ALA A 179 -11.44 -19.27 21.63
CA ALA A 179 -12.08 -20.22 22.53
C ALA A 179 -12.12 -21.67 21.96
N ALA A 180 -12.15 -21.79 20.63
CA ALA A 180 -12.06 -23.08 19.94
C ALA A 180 -10.64 -23.65 19.86
N GLY A 181 -9.61 -22.93 20.33
CA GLY A 181 -8.22 -23.34 20.34
C GLY A 181 -7.38 -22.78 19.18
N GLY A 182 -7.93 -21.92 18.33
CA GLY A 182 -7.20 -21.29 17.22
C GLY A 182 -6.13 -20.32 17.70
N GLN A 183 -4.87 -20.72 17.66
CA GLN A 183 -3.73 -19.90 18.09
C GLN A 183 -2.96 -19.29 16.91
N GLN A 184 -3.27 -19.68 15.69
CA GLN A 184 -2.65 -19.16 14.47
C GLN A 184 -2.93 -17.67 14.31
N PRO A 185 -2.10 -16.92 13.55
CA PRO A 185 -2.40 -15.56 13.15
C PRO A 185 -3.80 -15.39 12.56
N PHE A 186 -4.46 -14.30 12.93
CA PHE A 186 -5.85 -14.02 12.62
C PHE A 186 -6.00 -12.63 12.01
N SER A 187 -6.79 -12.50 10.94
CA SER A 187 -7.19 -11.22 10.35
C SER A 187 -8.63 -11.23 9.86
N LEU A 188 -9.13 -10.07 9.43
CA LEU A 188 -10.52 -9.92 8.99
C LEU A 188 -10.75 -10.36 7.54
N GLY A 189 -9.76 -10.22 6.66
CA GLY A 189 -9.96 -10.43 5.23
C GLY A 189 -10.82 -9.35 4.57
N ASP A 190 -10.86 -8.15 5.17
CA ASP A 190 -11.66 -7.00 4.71
C ASP A 190 -11.02 -6.23 3.55
N GLY A 191 -9.83 -6.63 3.12
CA GLY A 191 -9.07 -5.97 2.07
C GLY A 191 -8.47 -4.63 2.47
N ALA A 192 -8.56 -4.26 3.75
CA ALA A 192 -8.21 -2.93 4.27
C ALA A 192 -8.95 -1.79 3.54
N TRP A 193 -10.11 -2.09 2.95
CA TRP A 193 -10.90 -1.16 2.14
C TRP A 193 -11.91 -0.35 2.93
N GLY A 194 -11.68 -0.14 4.19
CA GLY A 194 -12.49 0.80 4.97
C GLY A 194 -12.58 2.17 4.29
N THR A 195 -12.91 3.18 5.04
CA THR A 195 -13.09 4.58 4.58
C THR A 195 -11.96 5.06 3.66
N GLN A 196 -10.74 4.53 3.86
CA GLN A 196 -9.54 4.93 3.14
C GLN A 196 -9.55 4.54 1.65
N ALA A 197 -10.05 3.37 1.30
CA ALA A 197 -9.97 2.88 -0.07
C ALA A 197 -11.26 3.04 -0.87
N SER A 198 -12.43 2.91 -0.21
CA SER A 198 -13.73 2.95 -0.88
C SER A 198 -14.39 4.32 -0.87
N SER A 199 -13.89 5.28 -0.12
CA SER A 199 -14.55 6.57 0.17
C SER A 199 -15.94 6.43 0.81
N GLN A 200 -16.31 5.23 1.24
CA GLN A 200 -17.61 4.91 1.84
C GLN A 200 -17.44 4.48 3.29
N HIS A 201 -18.35 4.91 4.14
CA HIS A 201 -18.39 4.48 5.54
C HIS A 201 -19.05 3.11 5.65
N ALA A 202 -18.28 2.06 5.44
CA ALA A 202 -18.75 0.67 5.60
C ALA A 202 -18.66 0.16 7.05
N GLY A 203 -18.19 0.99 7.99
CA GLY A 203 -17.93 0.61 9.38
C GLY A 203 -16.59 -0.06 9.63
N PHE A 204 -15.89 -0.48 8.61
CA PHE A 204 -14.54 -1.03 8.72
C PHE A 204 -13.50 0.09 8.84
N ALA A 205 -12.57 -0.06 9.78
CA ALA A 205 -11.48 0.89 9.99
C ALA A 205 -10.18 0.16 10.32
N LEU A 206 -9.08 0.58 9.69
CA LEU A 206 -7.75 0.00 9.91
C LEU A 206 -7.33 0.02 11.38
N ALA A 207 -7.65 1.09 12.11
CA ALA A 207 -7.34 1.21 13.54
C ALA A 207 -8.05 0.15 14.39
N ASP A 208 -9.27 -0.24 14.04
CA ASP A 208 -10.01 -1.29 14.74
C ASP A 208 -9.51 -2.67 14.36
N ALA A 209 -9.27 -2.91 13.05
CA ALA A 209 -8.64 -4.12 12.58
C ALA A 209 -7.27 -4.34 13.25
N ALA A 210 -6.43 -3.31 13.35
CA ALA A 210 -5.13 -3.39 14.01
C ALA A 210 -5.18 -3.78 15.49
N ARG A 211 -6.26 -3.45 16.20
CA ARG A 211 -6.45 -3.89 17.61
C ARG A 211 -6.86 -5.34 17.72
N LEU A 212 -7.62 -5.84 16.75
CA LEU A 212 -8.22 -7.17 16.77
C LEU A 212 -7.38 -8.22 16.03
N CYS A 213 -6.64 -7.81 15.02
CA CYS A 213 -5.91 -8.70 14.11
C CYS A 213 -4.44 -8.82 14.47
N ASP A 214 -3.83 -9.94 14.10
CA ASP A 214 -2.40 -10.18 14.23
C ASP A 214 -1.64 -9.65 13.00
N PHE A 215 -2.32 -9.45 11.87
CA PHE A 215 -1.82 -8.80 10.66
C PHE A 215 -2.95 -8.07 9.93
N LEU A 216 -2.59 -7.17 9.00
CA LEU A 216 -3.50 -6.43 8.14
C LEU A 216 -3.31 -6.85 6.69
N GLY A 217 -4.40 -6.99 5.96
CA GLY A 217 -4.43 -7.60 4.63
C GLY A 217 -5.03 -6.71 3.55
N PRO A 218 -4.29 -5.75 2.95
CA PRO A 218 -4.81 -4.99 1.83
C PRO A 218 -5.00 -5.86 0.58
N HIS A 219 -6.07 -5.56 -0.19
CA HIS A 219 -6.32 -6.07 -1.53
C HIS A 219 -6.12 -4.94 -2.53
N VAL A 220 -5.26 -5.13 -3.52
CA VAL A 220 -4.90 -4.06 -4.46
C VAL A 220 -4.86 -4.56 -5.88
N TYR A 221 -5.73 -3.97 -6.71
CA TYR A 221 -5.78 -4.22 -8.15
C TYR A 221 -5.48 -2.95 -8.93
N PRO A 222 -4.93 -3.06 -10.18
CA PRO A 222 -4.67 -1.89 -10.99
C PRO A 222 -5.99 -1.29 -11.50
N VAL A 223 -6.31 -0.10 -10.99
CA VAL A 223 -7.46 0.69 -11.43
C VAL A 223 -6.99 2.08 -11.85
N GLY A 224 -7.56 2.61 -12.93
CA GLY A 224 -7.21 3.92 -13.47
C GLY A 224 -6.15 3.85 -14.57
N ASP A 225 -5.71 5.03 -15.01
CA ASP A 225 -4.99 5.25 -16.27
C ASP A 225 -3.59 5.86 -16.05
N ASP A 226 -2.91 5.45 -14.97
CA ASP A 226 -1.56 5.91 -14.65
C ASP A 226 -0.69 4.73 -14.21
N GLU A 227 0.15 4.22 -15.12
CA GLU A 227 0.96 3.02 -14.93
C GLU A 227 1.88 3.14 -13.70
N VAL A 228 2.56 4.27 -13.54
CA VAL A 228 3.50 4.46 -12.43
C VAL A 228 2.76 4.53 -11.10
N ARG A 229 1.60 5.21 -11.07
CA ARG A 229 0.75 5.24 -9.87
C ARG A 229 0.30 3.83 -9.47
N GLN A 230 -0.08 3.00 -10.45
CA GLN A 230 -0.48 1.62 -10.19
C GLN A 230 0.66 0.77 -9.65
N HIS A 231 1.90 0.98 -10.11
CA HIS A 231 3.08 0.29 -9.56
C HIS A 231 3.35 0.59 -8.09
N TYR A 232 2.92 1.77 -7.60
CA TYR A 232 3.13 2.19 -6.22
C TYR A 232 1.87 2.09 -5.33
N THR A 233 0.68 1.81 -5.88
CA THR A 233 -0.56 1.77 -5.07
C THR A 233 -0.48 0.69 -3.99
N ALA A 234 -0.04 -0.52 -4.31
CA ALA A 234 0.13 -1.58 -3.30
C ALA A 234 1.17 -1.20 -2.22
N ALA A 235 2.25 -0.54 -2.61
CA ALA A 235 3.23 -0.04 -1.65
C ALA A 235 2.64 1.04 -0.73
N TRP A 236 1.86 1.96 -1.28
CA TRP A 236 1.13 2.96 -0.49
C TRP A 236 0.19 2.33 0.53
N GLU A 237 -0.64 1.35 0.11
CA GLU A 237 -1.57 0.65 1.01
C GLU A 237 -0.82 -0.10 2.13
N CYS A 238 0.28 -0.77 1.79
CA CYS A 238 1.11 -1.45 2.78
C CYS A 238 1.78 -0.46 3.76
N GLU A 239 2.25 0.68 3.29
CA GLU A 239 2.83 1.72 4.13
C GLU A 239 1.78 2.30 5.08
N LEU A 240 0.56 2.59 4.56
CA LEU A 240 -0.55 3.13 5.33
C LEU A 240 -1.03 2.15 6.41
N ALA A 241 -1.23 0.87 6.06
CA ALA A 241 -1.59 -0.18 7.01
C ALA A 241 -0.48 -0.40 8.05
N GLY A 242 0.77 -0.37 7.61
CA GLY A 242 1.94 -0.54 8.47
C GLY A 242 2.09 0.53 9.57
N THR A 243 1.44 1.70 9.44
CA THR A 243 1.48 2.74 10.49
C THR A 243 0.91 2.27 11.82
N PHE A 244 0.07 1.25 11.84
CA PHE A 244 -0.47 0.66 13.06
C PHE A 244 0.44 -0.37 13.74
N GLY A 245 1.67 -0.56 13.25
CA GLY A 245 2.67 -1.45 13.85
C GLY A 245 2.37 -2.94 13.74
N ARG A 246 1.43 -3.33 12.87
CA ARG A 246 1.13 -4.73 12.58
C ARG A 246 1.88 -5.20 11.34
N PRO A 247 2.16 -6.52 11.22
CA PRO A 247 2.56 -7.13 9.95
C PRO A 247 1.54 -6.80 8.86
N VAL A 248 2.01 -6.61 7.63
CA VAL A 248 1.14 -6.37 6.49
C VAL A 248 1.34 -7.49 5.47
N VAL A 249 0.23 -8.13 5.10
CA VAL A 249 0.15 -9.13 4.05
C VAL A 249 -0.65 -8.55 2.91
N LEU A 250 -0.06 -8.43 1.74
CA LEU A 250 -0.82 -8.12 0.53
C LEU A 250 -1.64 -9.38 0.19
N GLU A 251 -2.87 -9.46 0.74
CA GLU A 251 -3.70 -10.68 0.69
C GLU A 251 -4.25 -10.96 -0.70
N GLU A 252 -4.43 -9.89 -1.50
CA GLU A 252 -4.79 -10.01 -2.90
C GLU A 252 -4.09 -8.94 -3.73
N PHE A 253 -3.55 -9.35 -4.87
CA PHE A 253 -3.10 -8.50 -5.96
C PHE A 253 -3.06 -9.34 -7.24
N GLY A 254 -3.29 -8.70 -8.37
CA GLY A 254 -3.30 -9.43 -9.63
C GLY A 254 -3.70 -8.56 -10.80
N VAL A 255 -3.65 -9.15 -11.98
CA VAL A 255 -4.14 -8.54 -13.21
C VAL A 255 -4.61 -9.62 -14.16
N SER A 256 -5.80 -9.43 -14.75
CA SER A 256 -6.34 -10.38 -15.74
C SER A 256 -5.60 -10.28 -17.07
N SER A 257 -5.33 -11.43 -17.68
CA SER A 257 -4.79 -11.52 -19.03
C SER A 257 -5.75 -10.97 -20.10
N ASP A 258 -7.01 -10.70 -19.76
CA ASP A 258 -7.95 -10.03 -20.64
C ASP A 258 -7.65 -8.54 -20.81
N PHE A 259 -6.93 -7.93 -19.83
CA PHE A 259 -6.64 -6.51 -19.82
C PHE A 259 -5.23 -6.19 -20.29
N VAL A 260 -4.28 -7.10 -20.11
CA VAL A 260 -2.86 -6.85 -20.40
C VAL A 260 -2.16 -8.05 -21.03
N SER A 261 -1.08 -7.79 -21.78
CA SER A 261 -0.21 -8.85 -22.28
C SER A 261 0.52 -9.55 -21.13
N GLY A 262 0.97 -10.80 -21.36
CA GLY A 262 1.76 -11.54 -20.37
C GLY A 262 3.04 -10.80 -19.96
N ALA A 263 3.69 -10.07 -20.88
CA ALA A 263 4.86 -9.27 -20.55
C ALA A 263 4.53 -8.11 -19.60
N ASN A 264 3.41 -7.42 -19.80
CA ASN A 264 2.98 -6.35 -18.91
C ASN A 264 2.48 -6.89 -17.56
N ALA A 265 1.82 -8.05 -17.55
CA ALA A 265 1.47 -8.74 -16.32
C ALA A 265 2.71 -9.06 -15.48
N ALA A 266 3.77 -9.60 -16.09
CA ALA A 266 5.04 -9.86 -15.42
C ALA A 266 5.66 -8.59 -14.83
N ARG A 267 5.69 -7.48 -15.60
CA ARG A 267 6.21 -6.18 -15.13
C ARG A 267 5.42 -5.65 -13.95
N TYR A 268 4.09 -5.71 -14.01
CA TYR A 268 3.21 -5.31 -12.92
C TYR A 268 3.50 -6.12 -11.65
N TYR A 269 3.59 -7.45 -11.75
CA TYR A 269 3.91 -8.31 -10.60
C TYR A 269 5.28 -7.97 -10.02
N ARG A 270 6.30 -7.80 -10.84
CA ARG A 270 7.64 -7.37 -10.40
C ARG A 270 7.57 -6.08 -9.60
N GLN A 271 6.90 -5.07 -10.14
CA GLN A 271 6.78 -3.76 -9.50
C GLN A 271 6.01 -3.83 -8.19
N VAL A 272 4.88 -4.52 -8.15
CA VAL A 272 4.07 -4.67 -6.94
C VAL A 272 4.83 -5.41 -5.84
N LEU A 273 5.45 -6.54 -6.16
CA LEU A 273 6.18 -7.37 -5.20
C LEU A 273 7.34 -6.59 -4.55
N HIS A 274 8.17 -5.95 -5.36
CA HIS A 274 9.34 -5.24 -4.84
C HIS A 274 8.98 -3.92 -4.17
N ASN A 275 8.08 -3.11 -4.74
CA ASN A 275 7.67 -1.85 -4.11
C ASN A 275 6.95 -2.08 -2.78
N SER A 276 6.06 -3.09 -2.67
CA SER A 276 5.37 -3.41 -1.42
C SER A 276 6.31 -4.01 -0.36
N LEU A 277 7.32 -4.81 -0.76
CA LEU A 277 8.40 -5.23 0.14
C LEU A 277 9.11 -4.03 0.76
N LEU A 278 9.49 -3.05 -0.06
CA LEU A 278 10.15 -1.82 0.39
C LEU A 278 9.22 -0.91 1.21
N ALA A 279 7.90 -1.09 1.08
CA ALA A 279 6.88 -0.46 1.91
C ALA A 279 6.55 -1.24 3.20
N GLY A 280 7.19 -2.38 3.45
CA GLY A 280 7.08 -3.13 4.70
C GLY A 280 6.10 -4.31 4.67
N ALA A 281 5.60 -4.70 3.50
CA ALA A 281 4.87 -5.96 3.37
C ALA A 281 5.75 -7.16 3.74
N THR A 282 5.16 -8.14 4.38
CA THR A 282 5.81 -9.38 4.83
C THR A 282 5.11 -10.64 4.32
N GLY A 283 4.07 -10.47 3.52
CA GLY A 283 3.38 -11.55 2.83
C GLY A 283 2.75 -11.03 1.52
N TRP A 284 2.64 -11.94 0.55
CA TRP A 284 2.13 -11.69 -0.80
C TRP A 284 1.34 -12.89 -1.29
N ILE A 285 0.05 -12.71 -1.56
CA ILE A 285 -0.86 -13.78 -1.98
C ILE A 285 -1.53 -13.33 -3.28
N GLY A 286 -1.02 -13.83 -4.42
CA GLY A 286 -1.52 -13.44 -5.74
C GLY A 286 -2.94 -13.93 -6.00
N TRP A 287 -3.74 -13.14 -6.66
CA TRP A 287 -5.05 -13.52 -7.18
C TRP A 287 -4.91 -13.94 -8.64
N CYS A 288 -5.15 -15.19 -8.99
CA CYS A 288 -5.35 -16.41 -8.19
C CYS A 288 -4.46 -17.54 -8.76
N ASN A 289 -4.58 -18.79 -8.29
CA ASN A 289 -3.67 -19.87 -8.71
C ASN A 289 -3.81 -20.28 -10.17
N SER A 290 -5.02 -20.26 -10.77
CA SER A 290 -5.26 -20.80 -12.11
C SER A 290 -6.26 -19.97 -12.91
N ASP A 291 -6.22 -20.08 -14.25
CA ASP A 291 -7.31 -19.65 -15.13
C ASP A 291 -8.42 -20.72 -15.14
N TYR A 292 -9.64 -20.31 -15.53
CA TYR A 292 -10.87 -21.10 -15.41
C TYR A 292 -11.68 -21.19 -16.72
N ASP A 293 -11.04 -21.37 -17.87
CA ASP A 293 -11.68 -21.36 -19.20
C ASP A 293 -12.92 -22.26 -19.30
N ASP A 294 -12.86 -23.46 -18.68
CA ASP A 294 -13.96 -24.44 -18.71
C ASP A 294 -15.15 -24.02 -17.84
N LEU A 295 -15.03 -22.96 -17.03
CA LEU A 295 -16.04 -22.50 -16.09
C LEU A 295 -16.78 -21.24 -16.55
N ALA A 296 -16.62 -20.80 -17.81
CA ALA A 296 -17.23 -19.59 -18.34
C ALA A 296 -18.77 -19.55 -18.21
N GLY A 297 -19.43 -20.70 -18.15
CA GLY A 297 -20.87 -20.82 -17.93
C GLY A 297 -21.32 -20.87 -16.47
N GLN A 298 -20.38 -20.90 -15.51
CA GLN A 298 -20.62 -20.95 -14.08
C GLN A 298 -20.55 -19.55 -13.48
N ASP A 299 -21.41 -19.23 -12.51
CA ASP A 299 -21.24 -18.03 -11.70
C ASP A 299 -19.99 -18.18 -10.77
N PRO A 300 -19.22 -17.10 -10.60
CA PRO A 300 -19.45 -15.71 -11.02
C PRO A 300 -18.99 -15.40 -12.47
N TYR A 301 -18.29 -16.29 -13.14
CA TYR A 301 -17.62 -16.03 -14.42
C TYR A 301 -18.61 -15.67 -15.54
N ARG A 302 -19.84 -16.19 -15.49
CA ARG A 302 -20.89 -15.87 -16.48
C ARG A 302 -21.21 -14.37 -16.54
N HIS A 303 -21.09 -13.63 -15.45
CA HIS A 303 -21.34 -12.19 -15.38
C HIS A 303 -20.07 -11.35 -15.08
N HIS A 304 -18.98 -11.98 -14.67
CA HIS A 304 -17.68 -11.37 -14.42
C HIS A 304 -16.60 -12.15 -15.18
N ALA A 305 -16.70 -12.19 -16.50
CA ALA A 305 -15.85 -13.02 -17.35
C ALA A 305 -14.35 -12.68 -17.26
N PHE A 306 -14.00 -11.44 -16.91
CA PHE A 306 -12.61 -11.04 -16.69
C PHE A 306 -11.93 -11.76 -15.51
N GLU A 307 -12.69 -12.33 -14.59
CA GLU A 307 -12.19 -13.15 -13.49
C GLU A 307 -11.65 -14.52 -13.95
N LEU A 308 -11.98 -14.95 -15.16
CA LEU A 308 -11.50 -16.23 -15.72
C LEU A 308 -9.96 -16.27 -15.82
N HIS A 309 -9.27 -15.14 -16.01
CA HIS A 309 -7.89 -15.12 -16.48
C HIS A 309 -6.91 -14.37 -15.56
N PHE A 310 -7.17 -14.32 -14.25
CA PHE A 310 -6.23 -13.82 -13.25
C PHE A 310 -5.14 -14.83 -12.86
N GLY A 311 -5.24 -16.06 -13.34
CA GLY A 311 -4.40 -17.18 -12.88
C GLY A 311 -2.89 -16.92 -12.98
N LEU A 312 -2.15 -17.46 -12.00
CA LEU A 312 -0.70 -17.63 -12.07
C LEU A 312 -0.32 -18.76 -13.04
N THR A 313 -1.23 -19.72 -13.24
CA THR A 313 -1.16 -20.73 -14.27
C THR A 313 -2.35 -20.57 -15.22
N ASP A 314 -2.21 -21.08 -16.46
CA ASP A 314 -3.34 -21.19 -17.37
C ASP A 314 -4.27 -22.36 -16.95
N SER A 315 -5.41 -22.51 -17.63
CA SER A 315 -6.40 -23.57 -17.37
C SER A 315 -5.87 -25.01 -17.55
N HIS A 316 -4.70 -25.17 -18.16
CA HIS A 316 -4.00 -26.44 -18.29
C HIS A 316 -2.90 -26.64 -17.22
N GLY A 317 -2.72 -25.69 -16.30
CA GLY A 317 -1.72 -25.72 -15.25
C GLY A 317 -0.32 -25.31 -15.70
N ARG A 318 -0.16 -24.67 -16.88
CA ARG A 318 1.14 -24.17 -17.33
C ARG A 318 1.42 -22.80 -16.70
N PRO A 319 2.65 -22.58 -16.21
CA PRO A 319 3.03 -21.31 -15.61
C PRO A 319 2.85 -20.13 -16.57
N LYS A 320 2.24 -19.06 -16.09
CA LYS A 320 2.17 -17.76 -16.79
C LYS A 320 3.33 -16.87 -16.38
N PRO A 321 3.67 -15.80 -17.14
CA PRO A 321 4.82 -14.94 -16.85
C PRO A 321 4.83 -14.34 -15.43
N GLN A 322 3.68 -14.03 -14.85
CA GLN A 322 3.56 -13.54 -13.48
C GLN A 322 4.01 -14.55 -12.42
N LEU A 323 3.81 -15.86 -12.64
CA LEU A 323 4.33 -16.89 -11.73
C LEU A 323 5.86 -16.97 -11.80
N THR A 324 6.44 -16.74 -12.98
CA THR A 324 7.91 -16.63 -13.13
C THR A 324 8.47 -15.46 -12.33
N GLU A 325 7.78 -14.31 -12.30
CA GLU A 325 8.19 -13.17 -11.47
C GLU A 325 8.07 -13.47 -9.97
N MET A 326 7.02 -14.17 -9.54
CA MET A 326 6.92 -14.62 -8.14
C MET A 326 8.05 -15.56 -7.74
N LYS A 327 8.49 -16.44 -8.67
CA LYS A 327 9.66 -17.28 -8.45
C LYS A 327 10.95 -16.47 -8.31
N ALA A 328 11.19 -15.50 -9.20
CA ALA A 328 12.36 -14.62 -9.13
C ALA A 328 12.39 -13.82 -7.82
N PHE A 329 11.21 -13.37 -7.38
CA PHE A 329 11.06 -12.69 -6.09
C PHE A 329 11.35 -13.64 -4.92
N ALA A 330 10.83 -14.88 -4.92
CA ALA A 330 11.15 -15.90 -3.91
C ALA A 330 12.67 -16.17 -3.81
N ASP A 331 13.34 -16.25 -4.97
CA ASP A 331 14.79 -16.43 -5.03
C ASP A 331 15.53 -15.23 -4.41
N THR A 332 15.07 -14.02 -4.69
CA THR A 332 15.61 -12.78 -4.08
C THR A 332 15.41 -12.76 -2.56
N LEU A 333 14.21 -13.07 -2.07
CA LEU A 333 13.92 -13.12 -0.62
C LEU A 333 14.86 -14.10 0.11
N ARG A 334 15.11 -15.26 -0.49
CA ARG A 334 16.06 -16.26 0.05
C ARG A 334 17.50 -15.76 0.03
N ALA A 335 17.95 -15.18 -1.07
CA ALA A 335 19.31 -14.71 -1.24
C ALA A 335 19.72 -13.64 -0.22
N VAL A 336 18.78 -12.78 0.18
CA VAL A 336 19.03 -11.73 1.19
C VAL A 336 18.72 -12.16 2.62
N ASP A 337 18.11 -13.34 2.83
CA ASP A 337 17.59 -13.81 4.12
C ASP A 337 16.62 -12.79 4.71
N ILE A 338 15.55 -12.53 3.96
CA ILE A 338 14.60 -11.43 4.22
C ILE A 338 13.99 -11.50 5.62
N GLY A 339 13.83 -12.69 6.19
CA GLY A 339 13.30 -12.89 7.54
C GLY A 339 14.09 -12.14 8.62
N ARG A 340 15.35 -11.82 8.35
CA ARG A 340 16.26 -11.10 9.24
C ARG A 340 16.52 -9.64 8.82
N CYS A 341 15.89 -9.19 7.73
CA CYS A 341 16.07 -7.83 7.24
C CYS A 341 15.02 -6.86 7.83
N GLN A 342 15.44 -5.61 8.00
CA GLN A 342 14.60 -4.49 8.38
C GLN A 342 14.81 -3.34 7.38
N ARG A 343 13.80 -2.50 7.22
CA ARG A 343 13.90 -1.29 6.40
C ARG A 343 14.84 -0.28 7.06
N ALA A 344 15.71 0.35 6.27
CA ALA A 344 16.51 1.45 6.78
C ALA A 344 15.60 2.62 7.23
N PRO A 345 15.96 3.36 8.29
CA PRO A 345 15.22 4.56 8.70
C PRO A 345 15.12 5.57 7.55
N ALA A 346 14.04 6.34 7.51
CA ALA A 346 13.85 7.43 6.56
C ALA A 346 14.02 8.80 7.23
N ASP A 347 14.65 9.72 6.53
CA ASP A 347 14.78 11.11 6.95
C ASP A 347 13.60 11.98 6.45
N THR A 348 12.67 11.40 5.69
CA THR A 348 11.45 12.05 5.19
C THR A 348 10.22 11.44 5.83
N ALA A 349 9.32 12.28 6.33
CA ALA A 349 8.04 11.91 6.90
C ALA A 349 6.89 12.49 6.07
N LEU A 350 5.92 11.66 5.68
CA LEU A 350 4.66 12.08 5.09
C LEU A 350 3.58 12.10 6.18
N VAL A 351 2.97 13.25 6.41
CA VAL A 351 1.97 13.45 7.46
C VAL A 351 0.60 12.99 6.97
N VAL A 352 0.03 12.00 7.66
CA VAL A 352 -1.33 11.49 7.41
C VAL A 352 -2.31 12.24 8.30
N SER A 353 -3.18 13.02 7.67
CA SER A 353 -4.22 13.79 8.36
C SER A 353 -5.23 12.88 9.07
N SER A 354 -5.63 13.24 10.29
CA SER A 354 -6.68 12.53 11.04
C SER A 354 -8.06 12.60 10.38
N TYR A 355 -8.27 13.53 9.46
CA TYR A 355 -9.48 13.64 8.64
C TYR A 355 -9.63 12.50 7.62
N LEU A 356 -8.59 11.69 7.42
CA LEU A 356 -8.70 10.44 6.66
C LEU A 356 -9.57 9.39 7.37
N ASP A 357 -9.45 9.32 8.70
CA ASP A 357 -10.05 8.25 9.51
C ASP A 357 -11.19 8.72 10.41
N THR A 358 -11.36 10.04 10.56
CA THR A 358 -12.27 10.63 11.54
C THR A 358 -13.09 11.74 10.90
N SER A 359 -14.42 11.65 11.03
CA SER A 359 -15.31 12.75 10.69
C SER A 359 -15.34 13.78 11.81
N TYR A 360 -14.99 15.01 11.46
CA TYR A 360 -15.10 16.17 12.35
C TYR A 360 -16.28 17.05 11.93
N PRO A 361 -16.73 17.99 12.76
CA PRO A 361 -17.68 19.01 12.32
C PRO A 361 -17.19 19.68 11.03
N PHE A 362 -18.08 19.85 10.06
CA PHE A 362 -17.79 20.43 8.73
C PHE A 362 -16.92 19.57 7.80
N THR A 363 -16.73 18.28 8.09
CA THR A 363 -16.14 17.33 7.15
C THR A 363 -17.15 16.96 6.07
N ALA A 364 -16.76 17.05 4.80
CA ALA A 364 -17.58 16.56 3.69
C ALA A 364 -17.46 15.04 3.56
N PRO A 365 -18.50 14.33 3.11
CA PRO A 365 -18.41 12.90 2.84
C PRO A 365 -17.31 12.50 1.84
N SER A 366 -16.95 13.42 0.94
CA SER A 366 -15.87 13.23 -0.05
C SER A 366 -14.45 13.48 0.48
N ASP A 367 -14.30 14.04 1.68
CA ASP A 367 -12.99 14.42 2.20
C ASP A 367 -12.05 13.22 2.42
N PRO A 368 -12.49 12.05 2.93
CA PRO A 368 -11.58 10.90 3.09
C PRO A 368 -10.99 10.41 1.77
N GLY A 369 -11.80 10.28 0.72
CA GLY A 369 -11.30 9.90 -0.62
C GLY A 369 -10.37 10.95 -1.22
N TYR A 370 -10.70 12.23 -1.08
CA TYR A 370 -9.83 13.33 -1.48
C TYR A 370 -8.45 13.28 -0.80
N ILE A 371 -8.44 13.06 0.52
CA ILE A 371 -7.21 12.98 1.31
C ILE A 371 -6.41 11.73 0.93
N TYR A 372 -7.08 10.58 0.79
CA TYR A 372 -6.46 9.33 0.39
C TYR A 372 -5.74 9.47 -0.96
N ASP A 373 -6.42 9.95 -2.00
CA ASP A 373 -5.85 10.10 -3.34
C ASP A 373 -4.68 11.08 -3.36
N THR A 374 -4.80 12.19 -2.62
CA THR A 374 -3.75 13.20 -2.50
C THR A 374 -2.51 12.65 -1.79
N LEU A 375 -2.69 11.91 -0.69
CA LEU A 375 -1.58 11.29 0.05
C LEU A 375 -0.90 10.18 -0.76
N ARG A 376 -1.69 9.35 -1.48
CA ARG A 376 -1.14 8.36 -2.41
C ARG A 376 -0.29 9.02 -3.48
N GLN A 377 -0.77 10.11 -4.10
CA GLN A 377 0.00 10.83 -5.11
C GLN A 377 1.26 11.46 -4.52
N ALA A 378 1.20 12.02 -3.31
CA ALA A 378 2.37 12.54 -2.61
C ALA A 378 3.41 11.44 -2.34
N TYR A 379 2.96 10.24 -1.94
CA TYR A 379 3.84 9.09 -1.77
C TYR A 379 4.53 8.71 -3.09
N VAL A 380 3.76 8.63 -4.20
CA VAL A 380 4.32 8.36 -5.53
C VAL A 380 5.36 9.42 -5.92
N SER A 381 5.03 10.72 -5.74
CA SER A 381 5.95 11.83 -6.04
C SER A 381 7.24 11.75 -5.21
N ALA A 382 7.14 11.37 -3.93
CA ALA A 382 8.31 11.18 -3.08
C ALA A 382 9.18 10.00 -3.57
N ARG A 383 8.58 8.90 -3.98
CA ARG A 383 9.31 7.75 -4.54
C ARG A 383 10.00 8.11 -5.87
N LEU A 384 9.34 8.89 -6.73
CA LEU A 384 9.93 9.43 -7.98
C LEU A 384 11.02 10.48 -7.72
N ALA A 385 11.01 11.13 -6.55
CA ALA A 385 12.10 12.00 -6.09
C ALA A 385 13.24 11.21 -5.40
N ASP A 386 13.18 9.89 -5.45
CA ASP A 386 14.11 8.99 -4.76
C ASP A 386 14.21 9.26 -3.25
N LEU A 387 13.07 9.60 -2.61
CA LEU A 387 12.99 9.81 -1.16
C LEU A 387 12.37 8.58 -0.49
N PRO A 388 13.14 7.83 0.32
CA PRO A 388 12.55 6.87 1.25
C PRO A 388 11.66 7.60 2.25
N VAL A 389 10.40 7.16 2.37
CA VAL A 389 9.37 7.84 3.17
C VAL A 389 8.94 6.96 4.34
N ALA A 390 8.76 7.59 5.52
CA ALA A 390 7.98 7.04 6.61
C ALA A 390 6.67 7.82 6.76
N LEU A 391 5.58 7.15 7.07
CA LEU A 391 4.33 7.83 7.40
C LEU A 391 4.26 8.18 8.88
N THR A 392 3.69 9.33 9.21
CA THR A 392 3.38 9.74 10.59
C THR A 392 1.93 10.19 10.67
N ARG A 393 1.17 9.59 11.59
CA ARG A 393 -0.25 9.91 11.76
C ARG A 393 -0.43 11.09 12.69
N GLU A 394 -1.22 12.06 12.25
CA GLU A 394 -1.64 13.19 13.09
C GLU A 394 -2.31 12.73 14.38
N SER A 395 -3.15 11.70 14.31
CA SER A 395 -3.88 11.14 15.46
C SER A 395 -2.98 10.61 16.59
N GLU A 396 -1.75 10.24 16.27
CA GLU A 396 -0.76 9.74 17.23
C GLU A 396 0.27 10.81 17.64
N GLY A 397 0.12 12.00 17.06
CA GLY A 397 1.08 13.09 17.19
C GLY A 397 2.21 12.99 16.17
N VAL A 398 2.43 14.09 15.44
CA VAL A 398 3.54 14.19 14.48
C VAL A 398 4.83 14.35 15.26
N GLY A 399 5.62 13.29 15.31
CA GLY A 399 6.87 13.26 16.06
C GLY A 399 8.03 12.72 15.24
N GLY A 400 9.14 12.47 15.89
CA GLY A 400 10.31 11.82 15.33
C GLY A 400 11.43 12.78 14.95
N ASP A 401 12.41 12.22 14.25
CA ASP A 401 13.71 12.81 13.90
C ASP A 401 13.88 12.97 12.37
N ALA A 402 12.77 13.11 11.63
CA ALA A 402 12.84 13.37 10.21
C ALA A 402 13.43 14.77 9.92
N MET A 403 14.20 14.87 8.89
CA MET A 403 14.74 16.14 8.39
C MET A 403 13.73 16.90 7.52
N LEU A 404 12.83 16.18 6.87
CA LEU A 404 11.78 16.72 6.01
C LEU A 404 10.41 16.17 6.42
N TYR A 405 9.44 17.04 6.66
CA TYR A 405 8.03 16.71 6.87
C TYR A 405 7.21 17.23 5.70
N LEU A 406 6.48 16.33 5.03
CA LEU A 406 5.60 16.63 3.91
C LEU A 406 4.15 16.66 4.37
N VAL A 407 3.46 17.79 4.15
CA VAL A 407 2.03 18.02 4.42
C VAL A 407 1.36 18.37 3.08
N PRO A 408 1.05 17.36 2.25
CA PRO A 408 0.66 17.59 0.85
C PRO A 408 -0.82 17.90 0.73
N SER A 409 -1.15 19.04 0.13
CA SER A 409 -2.52 19.49 -0.24
C SER A 409 -3.58 19.13 0.80
N VAL A 410 -3.21 19.25 2.08
CA VAL A 410 -4.08 18.93 3.19
C VAL A 410 -5.01 20.09 3.47
N LYS A 411 -6.31 19.83 3.40
CA LYS A 411 -7.34 20.82 3.69
C LYS A 411 -7.27 21.31 5.13
N GLN A 412 -7.08 20.39 6.08
CA GLN A 412 -7.04 20.69 7.51
C GLN A 412 -6.11 19.74 8.27
N LEU A 413 -5.50 20.28 9.31
CA LEU A 413 -4.88 19.56 10.42
C LEU A 413 -5.40 20.15 11.73
N LEU A 414 -5.35 19.37 12.80
CA LEU A 414 -5.69 19.84 14.12
C LEU A 414 -4.68 20.88 14.62
N ALA A 415 -5.11 21.85 15.40
CA ALA A 415 -4.24 22.91 15.94
C ALA A 415 -2.99 22.39 16.67
N PRO A 416 -3.05 21.33 17.50
CA PRO A 416 -1.85 20.75 18.13
C PRO A 416 -0.79 20.29 17.10
N THR A 417 -1.22 19.78 15.95
CA THR A 417 -0.32 19.32 14.87
C THR A 417 0.43 20.49 14.25
N TRP A 418 -0.24 21.60 13.98
CA TRP A 418 0.41 22.82 13.48
C TRP A 418 1.48 23.33 14.43
N HIS A 419 1.17 23.40 15.74
CA HIS A 419 2.15 23.77 16.76
C HIS A 419 3.33 22.79 16.83
N GLN A 420 3.08 21.51 16.62
CA GLN A 420 4.14 20.50 16.61
C GLN A 420 5.04 20.61 15.39
N LEU A 421 4.48 20.82 14.20
CA LEU A 421 5.24 21.06 12.97
C LEU A 421 6.11 22.32 13.10
N GLU A 422 5.57 23.42 13.68
CA GLU A 422 6.36 24.62 13.93
C GLU A 422 7.52 24.36 14.90
N ARG A 423 7.31 23.57 15.98
CA ARG A 423 8.40 23.19 16.89
C ARG A 423 9.48 22.36 16.19
N LEU A 424 9.09 21.41 15.33
CA LEU A 424 10.03 20.60 14.55
C LEU A 424 10.84 21.47 13.59
N ALA A 425 10.22 22.45 12.91
CA ALA A 425 10.92 23.40 12.09
C ALA A 425 11.91 24.24 12.93
N ARG A 426 11.50 24.75 14.10
CA ARG A 426 12.39 25.49 15.00
C ARG A 426 13.59 24.67 15.49
N ALA A 427 13.42 23.37 15.61
CA ALA A 427 14.47 22.43 16.02
C ALA A 427 15.44 22.02 14.88
N GLY A 428 15.15 22.38 13.63
CA GLY A 428 16.05 22.15 12.51
C GLY A 428 15.46 21.40 11.31
N ALA A 429 14.23 20.90 11.41
CA ALA A 429 13.58 20.24 10.30
C ALA A 429 13.10 21.24 9.23
N THR A 430 12.89 20.74 8.00
CA THR A 430 12.13 21.44 6.97
C THR A 430 10.70 20.91 6.95
N VAL A 431 9.72 21.82 7.03
CA VAL A 431 8.28 21.50 6.93
C VAL A 431 7.74 22.07 5.62
N TYR A 432 7.30 21.20 4.74
CA TYR A 432 6.64 21.58 3.49
C TYR A 432 5.13 21.42 3.64
N VAL A 433 4.40 22.44 3.20
CA VAL A 433 2.93 22.44 3.15
C VAL A 433 2.48 22.96 1.80
N SER A 434 1.61 22.22 1.13
CA SER A 434 0.89 22.71 -0.05
C SER A 434 -0.58 22.99 0.26
N TYR A 435 -1.11 24.01 -0.39
CA TYR A 435 -2.48 24.44 -0.19
C TYR A 435 -3.49 23.42 -0.68
N SER A 436 -4.64 23.38 -0.03
CA SER A 436 -5.82 22.71 -0.55
C SER A 436 -7.11 23.37 -0.04
N PRO A 437 -8.03 23.75 -0.93
CA PRO A 437 -9.35 24.23 -0.56
C PRO A 437 -10.34 23.07 -0.25
N GLY A 438 -9.96 21.82 -0.54
CA GLY A 438 -10.86 20.65 -0.52
C GLY A 438 -11.73 20.57 -1.77
N SER A 439 -12.55 19.51 -1.85
CA SER A 439 -13.39 19.21 -3.00
C SER A 439 -14.85 19.67 -2.87
N ALA A 440 -15.24 20.23 -1.72
CA ALA A 440 -16.61 20.67 -1.43
C ALA A 440 -16.70 22.20 -1.26
N GLY A 441 -17.79 22.77 -1.78
CA GLY A 441 -17.96 24.21 -1.85
C GLY A 441 -18.29 24.93 -0.53
N TRP A 442 -18.61 24.22 0.51
CA TRP A 442 -19.07 24.81 1.77
C TRP A 442 -17.96 25.06 2.81
N HIS A 443 -16.77 24.55 2.58
CA HIS A 443 -15.65 24.80 3.45
C HIS A 443 -14.46 25.26 2.63
N ARG A 444 -14.36 26.57 2.43
CA ARG A 444 -13.35 27.22 1.58
C ARG A 444 -12.29 27.88 2.44
N GLY A 445 -11.07 27.76 2.04
CA GLY A 445 -9.93 28.39 2.66
C GLY A 445 -9.26 27.53 3.73
N PRO A 446 -8.02 27.85 4.08
CA PRO A 446 -7.26 27.11 5.06
C PRO A 446 -7.76 27.44 6.47
N SER A 447 -8.04 26.42 7.25
CA SER A 447 -8.30 26.55 8.69
C SER A 447 -7.01 26.68 9.49
N TYR A 448 -6.01 27.41 8.96
CA TYR A 448 -4.72 27.57 9.62
C TYR A 448 -4.75 28.81 10.51
N GLY A 449 -5.07 28.67 11.78
CA GLY A 449 -5.01 29.79 12.72
C GLY A 449 -3.64 30.47 12.80
N HIS A 450 -2.58 29.76 12.36
CA HIS A 450 -1.20 30.23 12.37
C HIS A 450 -0.58 30.44 10.98
N LEU A 451 -1.38 30.43 9.91
CA LEU A 451 -0.85 30.50 8.54
C LEU A 451 0.10 31.68 8.34
N ASN A 452 -0.33 32.88 8.68
CA ASN A 452 0.47 34.09 8.49
C ASN A 452 1.76 34.04 9.33
N ALA A 453 1.63 33.71 10.60
CA ALA A 453 2.76 33.67 11.51
C ALA A 453 3.76 32.55 11.17
N MET A 454 3.28 31.35 10.85
CA MET A 454 4.13 30.20 10.56
C MET A 454 4.88 30.36 9.24
N PHE A 455 4.19 30.81 8.19
CA PHE A 455 4.75 30.87 6.82
C PHE A 455 5.32 32.22 6.44
N GLY A 456 5.16 33.29 7.27
CA GLY A 456 5.65 34.62 6.96
C GLY A 456 4.95 35.22 5.75
N VAL A 457 3.65 35.10 5.71
CA VAL A 457 2.79 35.62 4.64
C VAL A 457 1.58 36.31 5.22
N GLU A 458 0.96 37.17 4.46
CA GLU A 458 -0.37 37.70 4.70
C GLU A 458 -1.36 37.11 3.69
N HIS A 459 -2.33 36.35 4.19
CA HIS A 459 -3.37 35.75 3.38
C HIS A 459 -4.32 36.85 2.88
N GLN A 460 -4.50 36.95 1.56
CA GLN A 460 -5.35 37.91 0.91
C GLN A 460 -6.77 37.33 0.80
N LEU A 461 -7.43 37.19 1.95
CA LEU A 461 -8.75 36.56 2.04
C LEU A 461 -9.80 37.42 1.33
N ARG A 462 -10.54 36.79 0.43
CA ARG A 462 -11.76 37.35 -0.18
C ARG A 462 -12.96 36.54 0.29
N ALA A 463 -13.80 37.14 1.15
CA ALA A 463 -14.94 36.44 1.76
C ALA A 463 -15.87 35.85 0.69
N GLY A 464 -16.15 34.55 0.81
CA GLY A 464 -17.06 33.81 -0.07
C GLY A 464 -16.55 33.57 -1.50
N LEU A 465 -15.31 33.94 -1.83
CA LEU A 465 -14.72 33.73 -3.16
C LEU A 465 -13.60 32.72 -3.12
N VAL A 466 -13.49 31.96 -4.20
CA VAL A 466 -12.37 31.08 -4.49
C VAL A 466 -11.49 31.76 -5.52
N ASP A 467 -10.17 31.74 -5.31
CA ASP A 467 -9.21 32.20 -6.29
C ASP A 467 -8.92 31.05 -7.26
N ALA A 468 -9.76 30.96 -8.29
CA ALA A 468 -9.76 29.86 -9.23
C ALA A 468 -8.48 29.80 -10.08
N ILE A 469 -8.03 28.57 -10.37
CA ILE A 469 -7.05 28.29 -11.41
C ILE A 469 -7.85 28.16 -12.72
N GLU A 470 -7.81 29.19 -13.57
CA GLU A 470 -8.56 29.22 -14.83
C GLU A 470 -7.81 28.47 -15.95
N ASP A 471 -6.48 28.49 -15.92
CA ASP A 471 -5.63 27.84 -16.91
C ASP A 471 -5.62 26.31 -16.74
N ASP A 472 -5.49 25.58 -17.85
CA ASP A 472 -5.33 24.12 -17.84
C ASP A 472 -3.93 23.67 -17.37
N GLN A 473 -2.99 24.60 -17.32
CA GLN A 473 -1.63 24.39 -16.85
C GLN A 473 -1.19 25.55 -15.96
N VAL A 474 -0.54 25.22 -14.87
CA VAL A 474 0.14 26.18 -13.98
C VAL A 474 1.65 26.02 -14.17
N ALA A 475 2.36 27.14 -14.37
CA ALA A 475 3.80 27.15 -14.46
C ALA A 475 4.41 27.81 -13.24
N PHE A 476 5.41 27.16 -12.61
CA PHE A 476 6.25 27.77 -11.57
C PHE A 476 7.57 28.18 -12.18
N ASN A 477 7.85 29.49 -12.18
CA ASN A 477 9.11 30.07 -12.64
C ASN A 477 9.97 30.35 -11.41
N PHE A 478 11.06 29.61 -11.23
CA PHE A 478 11.97 29.80 -10.11
C PHE A 478 12.76 31.09 -10.28
N VAL A 479 12.67 31.96 -9.29
CA VAL A 479 13.37 33.26 -9.25
C VAL A 479 14.62 33.21 -8.37
N LYS A 480 14.79 32.12 -7.63
CA LYS A 480 15.95 31.83 -6.77
C LYS A 480 16.30 30.36 -6.83
N ASP A 481 17.57 30.05 -6.51
CA ASP A 481 18.01 28.65 -6.33
C ASP A 481 17.32 28.04 -5.10
N PHE A 482 16.90 26.79 -5.26
CA PHE A 482 16.30 26.02 -4.17
C PHE A 482 16.61 24.53 -4.31
N GLY A 483 17.41 23.99 -3.41
CA GLY A 483 17.84 22.59 -3.48
C GLY A 483 18.51 22.27 -4.82
N THR A 484 17.88 21.37 -5.60
CA THR A 484 18.34 20.98 -6.94
C THR A 484 17.80 21.88 -8.07
N LEU A 485 16.93 22.83 -7.77
CA LEU A 485 16.30 23.71 -8.75
C LEU A 485 17.01 25.07 -8.79
N ALA A 486 17.61 25.39 -9.95
CA ALA A 486 18.26 26.68 -10.17
C ALA A 486 17.26 27.79 -10.50
N ALA A 487 17.61 29.05 -10.22
CA ALA A 487 16.89 30.22 -10.72
C ALA A 487 16.79 30.17 -12.26
N GLY A 488 15.61 30.51 -12.79
CA GLY A 488 15.29 30.37 -14.22
C GLY A 488 14.67 29.00 -14.59
N THR A 489 14.67 28.01 -13.69
CA THR A 489 13.95 26.75 -13.92
C THR A 489 12.46 27.02 -14.01
N ARG A 490 11.78 26.35 -14.96
CA ARG A 490 10.33 26.38 -15.12
C ARG A 490 9.76 24.98 -14.95
N LEU A 491 8.87 24.79 -13.99
CA LEU A 491 8.07 23.57 -13.83
C LEU A 491 6.64 23.84 -14.29
N THR A 492 5.99 22.84 -14.89
CA THR A 492 4.62 22.94 -15.39
C THR A 492 3.76 21.84 -14.80
N PHE A 493 2.59 22.17 -14.31
CA PHE A 493 1.61 21.29 -13.70
C PHE A 493 0.30 21.34 -14.47
N ARG A 494 -0.36 20.21 -14.67
CA ARG A 494 -1.75 20.18 -15.13
C ARG A 494 -2.67 20.62 -14.00
N ALA A 495 -3.62 21.49 -14.28
CA ALA A 495 -4.62 21.95 -13.32
C ALA A 495 -5.77 20.94 -13.21
N GLY A 496 -5.56 19.83 -12.50
CA GLY A 496 -6.60 18.85 -12.20
C GLY A 496 -7.50 19.29 -11.04
N GLY A 497 -8.62 18.57 -10.88
CA GLY A 497 -9.60 18.81 -9.82
C GLY A 497 -10.96 19.33 -10.33
N ASN A 498 -11.88 19.56 -9.41
CA ASN A 498 -13.22 20.09 -9.68
C ASN A 498 -13.27 21.63 -9.48
N GLU A 499 -14.45 22.21 -9.68
CA GLU A 499 -14.68 23.68 -9.54
C GLU A 499 -14.33 24.24 -8.15
N HIS A 500 -14.27 23.41 -7.12
CA HIS A 500 -13.92 23.81 -5.76
C HIS A 500 -12.44 23.63 -5.45
N SER A 501 -11.82 22.56 -5.99
CA SER A 501 -10.44 22.21 -5.70
C SER A 501 -9.41 22.84 -6.65
N ARG A 502 -9.82 23.29 -7.84
CA ARG A 502 -8.96 24.06 -8.76
C ARG A 502 -8.81 25.51 -8.29
N ALA A 503 -8.09 25.71 -7.18
CA ALA A 503 -7.89 27.03 -6.61
C ALA A 503 -6.48 27.18 -6.02
N TYR A 504 -5.98 28.40 -6.00
CA TYR A 504 -4.71 28.73 -5.34
C TYR A 504 -4.95 29.59 -4.10
N LEU A 505 -3.94 29.67 -3.23
CA LEU A 505 -3.96 30.49 -2.03
C LEU A 505 -3.35 31.87 -2.34
N PRO A 506 -4.14 32.96 -2.37
CA PRO A 506 -3.60 34.28 -2.59
C PRO A 506 -2.89 34.78 -1.34
N VAL A 507 -1.57 34.99 -1.44
CA VAL A 507 -0.76 35.53 -0.35
C VAL A 507 0.14 36.68 -0.77
N ARG A 508 0.43 37.54 0.18
CA ARG A 508 1.49 38.56 0.10
C ARG A 508 2.62 38.11 1.04
N PRO A 509 3.88 38.07 0.59
CA PRO A 509 5.00 37.78 1.48
C PRO A 509 5.10 38.78 2.61
N ASP A 510 5.31 38.28 3.85
CA ASP A 510 5.56 39.09 5.05
C ASP A 510 6.64 38.37 5.87
N GLY A 511 7.90 38.54 5.46
CA GLY A 511 9.05 37.85 6.01
C GLY A 511 9.38 36.51 5.35
N ALA A 512 8.57 35.98 4.44
CA ALA A 512 8.93 34.86 3.58
C ALA A 512 9.65 35.31 2.31
N GLU A 513 10.55 34.47 1.82
CA GLU A 513 11.24 34.62 0.55
C GLU A 513 10.46 33.91 -0.55
N VAL A 514 10.21 34.57 -1.68
CA VAL A 514 9.61 33.94 -2.86
C VAL A 514 10.69 33.17 -3.60
N LEU A 515 10.50 31.85 -3.70
CA LEU A 515 11.36 30.96 -4.47
C LEU A 515 10.91 30.83 -5.92
N ALA A 516 9.58 30.73 -6.13
CA ALA A 516 8.99 30.64 -7.45
C ALA A 516 7.70 31.45 -7.52
N ALA A 517 7.45 32.03 -8.69
CA ALA A 517 6.20 32.70 -9.03
C ALA A 517 5.48 31.94 -10.16
N ASP A 518 4.15 32.05 -10.21
CA ASP A 518 3.37 31.49 -11.30
C ASP A 518 3.49 32.31 -12.60
N GLY A 519 2.77 31.90 -13.65
CA GLY A 519 2.76 32.62 -14.94
C GLY A 519 2.22 34.03 -14.88
N HIS A 520 1.51 34.42 -13.82
CA HIS A 520 0.93 35.75 -13.58
C HIS A 520 1.76 36.56 -12.58
N GLY A 521 2.90 36.05 -12.11
CA GLY A 521 3.77 36.74 -11.15
C GLY A 521 3.33 36.58 -9.68
N ARG A 522 2.34 35.73 -9.37
CA ARG A 522 1.87 35.48 -8.01
C ARG A 522 2.84 34.50 -7.31
N PRO A 523 3.12 34.67 -5.99
CA PRO A 523 3.96 33.72 -5.24
C PRO A 523 3.40 32.30 -5.31
N ALA A 524 4.20 31.33 -5.80
CA ALA A 524 3.80 29.95 -5.94
C ALA A 524 4.52 29.02 -4.93
N LEU A 525 5.79 29.31 -4.64
CA LEU A 525 6.57 28.62 -3.63
C LEU A 525 7.33 29.65 -2.77
N LEU A 526 7.19 29.57 -1.46
CA LEU A 526 7.78 30.52 -0.53
C LEU A 526 8.54 29.78 0.57
N LEU A 527 9.65 30.34 1.03
CA LEU A 527 10.49 29.83 2.10
C LEU A 527 10.55 30.82 3.26
N ARG A 528 10.38 30.34 4.48
CA ARG A 528 10.70 31.09 5.70
C ARG A 528 11.67 30.31 6.57
N ARG A 529 12.72 30.96 7.05
CA ARG A 529 13.59 30.42 8.09
C ARG A 529 12.90 30.51 9.44
N VAL A 530 12.87 29.42 10.22
CA VAL A 530 12.20 29.33 11.50
C VAL A 530 13.13 28.59 12.49
N GLY A 531 13.76 29.34 13.41
CA GLY A 531 14.75 28.74 14.32
C GLY A 531 15.95 28.18 13.54
N ALA A 532 16.28 26.93 13.77
CA ALA A 532 17.37 26.23 13.07
C ALA A 532 16.96 25.61 11.72
N GLY A 533 15.64 25.52 11.43
CA GLY A 533 15.12 24.91 10.21
C GLY A 533 14.34 25.88 9.35
N SER A 534 13.34 25.36 8.64
CA SER A 534 12.56 26.15 7.68
C SER A 534 11.14 25.61 7.47
N VAL A 535 10.26 26.49 7.00
CA VAL A 535 8.95 26.10 6.47
C VAL A 535 8.85 26.53 5.00
N VAL A 536 8.25 25.71 4.18
CA VAL A 536 8.05 25.95 2.75
C VAL A 536 6.55 25.88 2.46
N LEU A 537 5.98 26.95 1.91
CA LEU A 537 4.59 27.01 1.51
C LEU A 537 4.48 26.95 -0.02
N CYS A 538 3.77 25.97 -0.53
CA CYS A 538 3.26 25.93 -1.89
C CYS A 538 1.83 26.44 -1.90
N THR A 539 1.55 27.50 -2.66
CA THR A 539 0.21 28.13 -2.70
C THR A 539 -0.77 27.42 -3.63
N TYR A 540 -0.33 26.35 -4.27
CA TYR A 540 -1.10 25.52 -5.20
C TYR A 540 -1.27 24.10 -4.66
N PRO A 541 -2.41 23.42 -4.94
CA PRO A 541 -2.64 22.05 -4.53
C PRO A 541 -1.99 21.05 -5.50
N VAL A 542 -0.67 21.11 -5.67
CA VAL A 542 0.05 20.38 -6.74
C VAL A 542 -0.12 18.86 -6.64
N GLU A 543 -0.16 18.29 -5.44
CA GLU A 543 -0.36 16.86 -5.24
C GLU A 543 -1.80 16.45 -5.58
N HIS A 544 -2.78 17.27 -5.20
CA HIS A 544 -4.18 17.00 -5.56
C HIS A 544 -4.40 17.17 -7.07
N MET A 545 -3.81 18.20 -7.69
CA MET A 545 -3.90 18.39 -9.14
C MET A 545 -3.35 17.16 -9.88
N ALA A 546 -2.22 16.62 -9.43
CA ALA A 546 -1.66 15.40 -10.00
C ALA A 546 -2.54 14.17 -9.72
N ALA A 547 -3.09 14.00 -8.51
CA ALA A 547 -4.01 12.93 -8.17
C ALA A 547 -5.27 12.92 -9.05
N ALA A 548 -5.82 14.10 -9.31
CA ALA A 548 -7.03 14.29 -10.12
C ALA A 548 -6.79 14.25 -11.64
N THR A 549 -5.53 14.10 -12.09
CA THR A 549 -5.16 14.09 -13.51
C THR A 549 -4.73 12.68 -13.91
N PRO A 550 -5.40 12.04 -14.90
CA PRO A 550 -4.92 10.78 -15.47
C PRO A 550 -3.55 10.95 -16.13
N ARG A 551 -2.70 9.92 -16.04
CA ARG A 551 -1.35 9.89 -16.63
C ARG A 551 -0.49 11.08 -16.21
N ALA A 552 -0.55 11.43 -14.93
CA ALA A 552 0.23 12.54 -14.39
C ALA A 552 1.71 12.20 -14.22
N ASN A 553 2.07 10.91 -14.09
CA ASN A 553 3.44 10.48 -13.81
C ASN A 553 4.22 10.19 -15.11
N PRO A 554 5.53 10.55 -15.17
CA PRO A 554 6.22 11.36 -14.19
C PRO A 554 5.66 12.80 -14.20
N GLU A 555 5.60 13.44 -13.05
CA GLU A 555 5.01 14.78 -12.89
C GLU A 555 5.95 15.73 -12.12
N ALA A 556 5.72 17.04 -12.26
CA ALA A 556 6.67 18.05 -11.78
C ALA A 556 6.77 18.14 -10.24
N THR A 557 5.82 17.60 -9.47
CA THR A 557 5.87 17.59 -8.00
C THR A 557 7.08 16.82 -7.49
N SER A 558 7.50 15.76 -8.19
CA SER A 558 8.72 15.00 -7.84
C SER A 558 9.98 15.88 -7.87
N ALA A 559 10.07 16.85 -8.79
CA ALA A 559 11.19 17.77 -8.83
C ALA A 559 11.19 18.75 -7.63
N ILE A 560 10.00 19.19 -7.18
CA ILE A 560 9.88 19.98 -5.94
C ILE A 560 10.31 19.14 -4.73
N TYR A 561 9.90 17.88 -4.66
CA TYR A 561 10.24 16.99 -3.55
C TYR A 561 11.74 16.66 -3.50
N GLU A 562 12.36 16.44 -4.66
CA GLU A 562 13.82 16.30 -4.75
C GLU A 562 14.55 17.54 -4.22
N ALA A 563 14.11 18.74 -4.62
CA ALA A 563 14.66 19.99 -4.15
C ALA A 563 14.46 20.20 -2.63
N LEU A 564 13.28 19.82 -2.10
CA LEU A 564 12.99 19.82 -0.68
C LEU A 564 13.93 18.88 0.09
N GLY A 565 14.15 17.66 -0.43
CA GLY A 565 15.06 16.68 0.16
C GLY A 565 16.50 17.19 0.22
N ALA A 566 16.98 17.79 -0.88
CA ALA A 566 18.31 18.42 -0.95
C ALA A 566 18.43 19.60 0.02
N HIS A 567 17.42 20.49 0.07
CA HIS A 567 17.39 21.64 0.99
C HIS A 567 17.36 21.20 2.47
N ALA A 568 16.60 20.15 2.80
CA ALA A 568 16.52 19.60 4.14
C ALA A 568 17.76 18.78 4.55
N GLY A 569 18.64 18.44 3.62
CA GLY A 569 19.80 17.59 3.87
C GLY A 569 19.43 16.12 4.13
N VAL A 570 18.37 15.62 3.49
CA VAL A 570 17.96 14.22 3.58
C VAL A 570 19.11 13.30 3.17
N ARG A 571 19.47 12.37 4.05
CA ARG A 571 20.59 11.45 3.86
C ARG A 571 20.15 10.22 3.10
N LYS A 572 20.93 9.80 2.13
CA LYS A 572 20.74 8.57 1.35
C LYS A 572 22.01 7.75 1.36
N LEU A 573 21.88 6.43 1.44
CA LEU A 573 23.02 5.51 1.33
C LEU A 573 23.38 5.21 -0.14
N VAL A 574 22.38 5.29 -1.00
CA VAL A 574 22.48 5.05 -2.44
C VAL A 574 21.48 5.93 -3.16
N THR A 575 21.86 6.50 -4.29
CA THR A 575 20.99 7.24 -5.23
C THR A 575 21.34 6.84 -6.65
N ALA A 576 20.38 6.91 -7.57
CA ALA A 576 20.60 6.71 -8.97
C ALA A 576 20.82 8.05 -9.69
N ASP A 577 21.60 8.04 -10.76
CA ASP A 577 21.81 9.19 -11.66
C ASP A 577 20.67 9.34 -12.70
N ASP A 578 19.67 8.45 -12.68
CA ASP A 578 18.45 8.54 -13.47
C ASP A 578 17.24 8.67 -12.55
N ARG A 579 16.46 9.75 -12.68
CA ARG A 579 15.27 10.05 -11.86
C ARG A 579 14.15 9.00 -11.96
N ARG A 580 14.18 8.14 -12.98
CA ARG A 580 13.22 7.05 -13.12
C ARG A 580 13.60 5.82 -12.30
N VAL A 581 14.71 5.84 -11.59
CA VAL A 581 15.18 4.75 -10.74
C VAL A 581 15.18 5.20 -9.29
N ALA A 582 14.29 4.62 -8.50
CA ALA A 582 14.24 4.84 -7.06
C ALA A 582 15.10 3.83 -6.32
N CYS A 583 15.79 4.30 -5.27
CA CYS A 583 16.64 3.47 -4.44
C CYS A 583 16.05 3.27 -3.03
N ASP A 584 16.27 2.11 -2.43
CA ASP A 584 15.97 1.85 -1.02
C ASP A 584 16.97 0.85 -0.43
N VAL A 585 17.06 0.78 0.89
CA VAL A 585 18.02 -0.10 1.58
C VAL A 585 17.32 -0.93 2.64
N LEU A 586 17.58 -2.24 2.62
CA LEU A 586 17.27 -3.14 3.72
C LEU A 586 18.54 -3.49 4.50
N VAL A 587 18.41 -3.60 5.81
CA VAL A 587 19.50 -3.91 6.73
C VAL A 587 19.19 -5.23 7.44
N ARG A 588 20.05 -6.23 7.27
CA ARG A 588 19.93 -7.51 7.95
C ARG A 588 20.46 -7.40 9.40
N SER A 589 19.97 -8.25 10.28
CA SER A 589 20.31 -8.22 11.71
C SER A 589 21.80 -8.40 12.07
N ASP A 590 22.60 -8.92 11.12
CA ASP A 590 24.06 -9.01 11.23
C ASP A 590 24.81 -7.76 10.69
N GLY A 591 24.06 -6.73 10.29
CA GLY A 591 24.59 -5.47 9.74
C GLY A 591 24.80 -5.48 8.22
N ALA A 592 24.59 -6.59 7.53
CA ALA A 592 24.63 -6.63 6.07
C ALA A 592 23.54 -5.73 5.48
N ARG A 593 23.87 -4.97 4.45
CA ARG A 593 22.98 -4.02 3.79
C ARG A 593 22.75 -4.44 2.35
N PHE A 594 21.52 -4.27 1.88
CA PHE A 594 21.11 -4.58 0.52
C PHE A 594 20.44 -3.36 -0.10
N ALA A 595 20.93 -2.93 -1.26
CA ALA A 595 20.36 -1.84 -2.04
C ALA A 595 19.39 -2.40 -3.08
N TRP A 596 18.21 -1.84 -3.16
CA TRP A 596 17.23 -2.04 -4.24
C TRP A 596 17.23 -0.84 -5.15
N LEU A 597 17.32 -1.10 -6.45
CA LEU A 597 17.16 -0.13 -7.53
C LEU A 597 15.91 -0.53 -8.30
N VAL A 598 14.89 0.31 -8.30
CA VAL A 598 13.58 0.03 -8.93
C VAL A 598 13.33 1.02 -10.04
N SER A 599 13.34 0.55 -11.29
CA SER A 599 13.14 1.39 -12.48
C SER A 599 11.65 1.57 -12.80
N GLN A 600 11.23 2.81 -13.06
CA GLN A 600 9.94 3.16 -13.64
C GLN A 600 10.06 3.51 -15.14
N ALA A 601 11.21 3.23 -15.76
CA ALA A 601 11.38 3.43 -17.18
C ALA A 601 10.77 2.28 -17.99
N SER A 602 10.12 2.62 -19.09
CA SER A 602 9.54 1.65 -20.04
C SER A 602 10.55 1.05 -21.02
N GLU A 603 11.79 1.58 -21.02
CA GLU A 603 12.94 1.07 -21.75
C GLU A 603 14.06 0.64 -20.80
N PRO A 604 15.06 -0.14 -21.26
CA PRO A 604 16.23 -0.46 -20.47
C PRO A 604 17.01 0.82 -20.09
N VAL A 605 17.45 0.88 -18.82
CA VAL A 605 18.28 1.99 -18.33
C VAL A 605 19.56 1.45 -17.70
N THR A 606 20.66 2.17 -17.93
CA THR A 606 21.92 1.89 -17.23
C THR A 606 22.22 3.06 -16.32
N VAL A 607 22.29 2.80 -15.02
CA VAL A 607 22.55 3.79 -13.98
C VAL A 607 23.92 3.55 -13.34
N LYS A 608 24.53 4.62 -12.88
CA LYS A 608 25.72 4.59 -12.02
C LYS A 608 25.32 5.11 -10.64
N PRO A 609 24.98 4.22 -9.70
CA PRO A 609 24.55 4.63 -8.38
C PRO A 609 25.65 5.43 -7.65
N GLU A 610 25.27 6.58 -7.12
CA GLU A 610 26.09 7.34 -6.19
C GLU A 610 25.91 6.75 -4.79
N LEU A 611 27.00 6.48 -4.10
CA LEU A 611 27.02 5.83 -2.81
C LEU A 611 27.53 6.77 -1.72
N ALA A 612 27.00 6.62 -0.51
CA ALA A 612 27.56 7.30 0.64
C ALA A 612 29.06 6.95 0.80
N PRO A 613 29.89 7.90 1.30
CA PRO A 613 31.33 7.71 1.40
C PRO A 613 31.72 6.40 2.10
N GLY A 614 32.68 5.68 1.52
CA GLY A 614 33.18 4.43 2.05
C GLY A 614 32.30 3.20 1.76
N LEU A 615 31.31 3.31 0.89
CA LEU A 615 30.47 2.20 0.43
C LEU A 615 30.79 1.82 -1.02
N TRP A 616 30.52 0.56 -1.36
CA TRP A 616 30.55 0.07 -2.73
C TRP A 616 29.47 -0.99 -2.96
N LEU A 617 29.08 -1.20 -4.23
CA LEU A 617 28.10 -2.22 -4.62
C LEU A 617 28.80 -3.51 -5.02
N ALA A 618 28.27 -4.63 -4.54
CA ALA A 618 28.60 -5.97 -5.00
C ALA A 618 27.33 -6.70 -5.45
N ARG A 619 27.46 -7.69 -6.32
CA ARG A 619 26.36 -8.61 -6.64
C ARG A 619 25.95 -9.40 -5.41
N LEU A 620 24.75 -10.02 -5.43
CA LEU A 620 24.28 -10.82 -4.28
C LEU A 620 25.21 -11.99 -3.95
N ASP A 621 25.91 -12.55 -4.94
CA ASP A 621 26.95 -13.59 -4.76
C ASP A 621 28.29 -13.07 -4.22
N GLY A 622 28.41 -11.76 -3.99
CA GLY A 622 29.62 -11.12 -3.49
C GLY A 622 30.63 -10.74 -4.57
N SER A 623 30.37 -11.02 -5.84
CA SER A 623 31.25 -10.59 -6.93
C SER A 623 31.18 -9.09 -7.14
N ALA A 624 32.32 -8.48 -7.55
CA ALA A 624 32.39 -7.04 -7.79
C ALA A 624 31.51 -6.63 -8.98
N THR A 625 30.97 -5.39 -8.90
CA THR A 625 30.34 -4.71 -10.02
C THR A 625 31.34 -3.74 -10.65
N ASP A 626 31.11 -3.33 -11.89
CA ASP A 626 31.82 -2.24 -12.55
C ASP A 626 31.33 -0.85 -12.13
N GLY A 627 30.49 -0.79 -11.09
CA GLY A 627 29.89 0.43 -10.59
C GLY A 627 28.65 0.89 -11.37
N ALA A 628 28.24 0.16 -12.42
CA ALA A 628 27.01 0.41 -13.16
C ALA A 628 26.01 -0.72 -12.96
N ALA A 629 24.72 -0.40 -13.08
CA ALA A 629 23.62 -1.34 -13.04
C ALA A 629 22.71 -1.12 -14.27
N THR A 630 22.54 -2.16 -15.09
CA THR A 630 21.57 -2.13 -16.19
C THR A 630 20.29 -2.80 -15.73
N LEU A 631 19.19 -2.09 -15.84
CA LEU A 631 17.85 -2.53 -15.46
C LEU A 631 17.00 -2.66 -16.73
N ASP A 632 16.28 -3.77 -16.85
CA ASP A 632 15.27 -3.96 -17.89
C ASP A 632 14.11 -2.94 -17.76
N PRO A 633 13.21 -2.82 -18.75
CA PRO A 633 12.00 -2.04 -18.60
C PRO A 633 11.24 -2.43 -17.33
N PHE A 634 10.94 -1.43 -16.48
CA PHE A 634 10.35 -1.64 -15.15
C PHE A 634 11.11 -2.69 -14.33
N GLY A 635 12.43 -2.74 -14.51
CA GLY A 635 13.31 -3.72 -13.89
C GLY A 635 13.66 -3.39 -12.46
N VAL A 636 14.12 -4.40 -11.74
CA VAL A 636 14.61 -4.29 -10.36
C VAL A 636 15.99 -4.90 -10.27
N GLY A 637 16.94 -4.15 -9.69
CA GLY A 637 18.29 -4.63 -9.35
C GLY A 637 18.46 -4.70 -7.83
N VAL A 638 19.01 -5.82 -7.35
CA VAL A 638 19.31 -6.00 -5.91
C VAL A 638 20.79 -6.28 -5.74
N PHE A 639 21.45 -5.51 -4.88
CA PHE A 639 22.88 -5.54 -4.68
C PHE A 639 23.21 -5.57 -3.18
N ARG A 640 24.38 -6.12 -2.85
CA ARG A 640 24.97 -5.93 -1.53
C ARG A 640 25.63 -4.55 -1.47
N LEU A 641 25.41 -3.86 -0.35
CA LEU A 641 26.04 -2.57 -0.07
C LEU A 641 27.12 -2.78 1.01
N GLU A 642 28.36 -2.85 0.59
CA GLU A 642 29.49 -3.22 1.44
C GLU A 642 30.35 -2.01 1.79
N ASN A 643 31.16 -2.12 2.86
CA ASN A 643 32.17 -1.11 3.16
C ASN A 643 33.33 -1.27 2.17
N ALA A 644 33.81 -0.16 1.62
CA ALA A 644 34.97 -0.17 0.77
C ALA A 644 36.18 -0.81 1.51
N PRO A 645 36.96 -1.68 0.84
CA PRO A 645 38.15 -2.23 1.46
C PRO A 645 39.05 -1.06 1.94
N ALA A 646 39.57 -1.20 3.15
CA ALA A 646 40.52 -0.22 3.68
C ALA A 646 41.66 -0.04 2.65
N ALA A 647 41.88 1.20 2.24
CA ALA A 647 43.01 1.48 1.35
C ALA A 647 44.28 0.89 1.98
N THR A 648 44.90 -0.08 1.31
CA THR A 648 46.19 -0.61 1.77
C THR A 648 47.13 0.60 1.82
N PRO A 649 47.78 0.90 2.98
CA PRO A 649 48.73 1.99 3.02
C PRO A 649 49.78 1.75 1.92
N SER A 650 49.89 2.65 0.98
CA SER A 650 51.00 2.65 0.07
C SER A 650 52.28 2.74 0.91
N THR A 651 53.03 1.65 0.99
CA THR A 651 54.36 1.62 1.59
C THR A 651 55.22 2.65 0.88
N PRO A 652 55.90 3.55 1.61
CA PRO A 652 56.70 4.60 1.03
C PRO A 652 57.90 4.08 0.17
#